data_16b4303a0ff7f80b78c68cb30d1b3171
#
_entry.id   16b4303a0ff7f80b78c68cb30d1b3171
#
_cell.length_a   1.000
_cell.length_b   1.000
_cell.length_c   1.000
_cell.angle_alpha   90.00
_cell.angle_beta   90.00
_cell.angle_gamma   90.00
#
_symmetry.space_group_name_H-M   'P 1'
#
loop_
_entity.id
_entity.type
_entity.pdbx_description
1 polymer ?
#
loop_
_entity_poly.entity_id
_entity_poly.type
_entity_poly.pdbx_seq_one_letter_code
_entity_poly.pdbx_strand_id
1 'polypeptide(L)'
;MMKYKPQTKEELRNLIQDENIYLGDIDTSLITDMSGLFSLIKREDFSGIGDWNVSNVIDMSFLFIECNTFNEDISNWNVYNVETMRGMFEFCNSFNQNINDWNISNVKDTAFMFKSCHNFNQALDKWNTSNIEYMNSMFAGCYLFNKNINCWNTSKVKDMSLMFRGCIDFNQPLDNWDTSNVISATGMFMNCRNFNQNINNWNVSKLEYANSMFYNCLNFNQPLGKWDTSNVISTAGMFMNCRNFNQNINNWNVSKLEYANSMFEECWNFNQPLDNWKTSNLKYVSNMFKFCYEFNQPLNTWDTSKIIEMDYVFHKAEKFNQPLNTWKVDKVENMIGMLFRSGFEHYDSLSNWELESMEYMGDWFDVIDKHIDKFSLKWILYLYAFDNNTESIERKLKENIKEIHKIASEIKNKKVQSAKRKLENIYYDDLKEVVDYEIFDSIEKYEETIKLNKKDEKKVSYIENCNVLIKDKSRIVDIKIIKYIYLKYLELKRDIYYLLEINSIIGLLDRESFLTFAKNIYIEKHKEAAAIVYSLYGGDEALREIYKKEKDSNLFLIILSSVKTTKYSIKLLYDIYSKTKKSELRENAFYLINKISKKIGLDIDDLELKFSSNFGLDSRGEKIINDDYKLILNADYSIKLFDIKNNKELKTTPKNLEESIKEEIRYIKKEIPNIIKKLSLNLTKSLMQEKKYSYSFFKEVFINNPIMNKFSSSLIWNLYDKDSNFITTFRYAGDGSYTNCEDEEVKINNDSFISLASPIEMDNETIYKWRKQLEDYELTQTINQLSIIKLDKNNLENEIKKLQNIEISYGTFKAFGARYSMNPSYLDYGIVETYNLNLENGDGFKITINANNDVDYKDKVKININFFNDNQKVQDRFIYTLLILMIWDFRLTDMFS
;
A
#
# COMPACT_ATOMS: atom_id res chain seq x y z
N MET A 1 -12.25 20.54 58.88
CA MET A 1 -13.42 21.37 58.53
C MET A 1 -13.22 21.78 57.08
N MET A 2 -14.11 21.40 56.19
CA MET A 2 -13.99 21.72 54.74
C MET A 2 -13.94 23.24 54.58
N LYS A 3 -12.99 23.74 53.76
CA LYS A 3 -12.69 25.17 53.60
C LYS A 3 -13.53 25.84 52.51
N TYR A 4 -13.92 25.04 51.48
CA TYR A 4 -14.60 25.51 50.29
C TYR A 4 -15.94 24.79 50.13
N LYS A 5 -17.00 25.53 49.73
CA LYS A 5 -18.33 24.96 49.47
C LYS A 5 -18.94 25.56 48.21
N PRO A 6 -18.52 25.05 47.03
CA PRO A 6 -19.02 25.49 45.73
C PRO A 6 -20.53 25.21 45.61
N GLN A 7 -21.26 26.17 45.03
CA GLN A 7 -22.70 26.08 44.80
C GLN A 7 -23.01 25.53 43.40
N THR A 8 -22.05 25.67 42.49
CA THR A 8 -22.19 25.28 41.09
C THR A 8 -20.97 24.48 40.61
N LYS A 9 -21.16 23.76 39.54
CA LYS A 9 -20.08 23.04 38.84
C LYS A 9 -18.95 23.98 38.44
N GLU A 10 -19.28 25.20 37.96
CA GLU A 10 -18.31 26.21 37.53
C GLU A 10 -17.42 26.66 38.69
N GLU A 11 -18.03 26.93 39.85
CA GLU A 11 -17.27 27.24 41.06
C GLU A 11 -16.37 26.10 41.49
N LEU A 12 -16.87 24.87 41.46
CA LEU A 12 -16.06 23.67 41.73
C LEU A 12 -14.91 23.55 40.75
N ARG A 13 -15.17 23.74 39.43
CA ARG A 13 -14.16 23.68 38.39
C ARG A 13 -13.05 24.72 38.59
N ASN A 14 -13.40 25.92 39.02
CA ASN A 14 -12.41 26.95 39.32
C ASN A 14 -11.52 26.58 40.50
N LEU A 15 -12.07 25.93 41.53
CA LEU A 15 -11.29 25.44 42.68
C LEU A 15 -10.29 24.34 42.30
N ILE A 16 -10.71 23.38 41.51
CA ILE A 16 -9.86 22.24 41.12
C ILE A 16 -8.78 22.58 40.12
N GLN A 17 -8.86 23.73 39.43
CA GLN A 17 -7.80 24.24 38.56
C GLN A 17 -6.57 24.72 39.34
N ASP A 18 -6.72 25.12 40.60
CA ASP A 18 -5.61 25.50 41.47
C ASP A 18 -5.04 24.22 42.13
N GLU A 19 -3.87 23.82 41.71
CA GLU A 19 -3.19 22.61 42.22
C GLU A 19 -2.79 22.70 43.69
N ASN A 20 -2.75 23.93 44.27
CA ASN A 20 -2.48 24.14 45.68
C ASN A 20 -3.69 23.87 46.59
N ILE A 21 -4.88 23.72 46.03
CA ILE A 21 -6.08 23.40 46.79
C ILE A 21 -6.13 21.86 46.97
N TYR A 22 -6.05 21.38 48.19
CA TYR A 22 -6.29 20.01 48.59
C TYR A 22 -7.75 19.63 48.34
N LEU A 23 -8.03 18.59 47.55
CA LEU A 23 -9.40 18.25 47.16
C LEU A 23 -10.29 17.85 48.33
N GLY A 24 -9.75 17.27 49.41
CA GLY A 24 -10.45 16.92 50.62
C GLY A 24 -10.94 18.13 51.45
N ASP A 25 -10.48 19.33 51.12
CA ASP A 25 -11.00 20.58 51.75
C ASP A 25 -12.29 21.12 51.09
N ILE A 26 -12.80 20.48 50.02
CA ILE A 26 -13.95 20.95 49.23
C ILE A 26 -15.21 20.16 49.62
N ASP A 27 -16.25 20.86 50.12
CA ASP A 27 -17.59 20.30 50.35
C ASP A 27 -18.39 20.28 49.03
N THR A 28 -18.50 19.10 48.42
CA THR A 28 -19.19 18.90 47.12
C THR A 28 -20.69 18.59 47.30
N SER A 29 -21.23 18.59 48.48
CA SER A 29 -22.59 18.14 48.81
C SER A 29 -23.73 18.84 48.06
N LEU A 30 -23.48 20.02 47.46
CA LEU A 30 -24.48 20.77 46.69
C LEU A 30 -24.39 20.53 45.18
N ILE A 31 -23.39 19.81 44.72
CA ILE A 31 -23.14 19.58 43.30
C ILE A 31 -23.99 18.42 42.79
N THR A 32 -24.75 18.66 41.72
CA THR A 32 -25.60 17.65 41.05
C THR A 32 -25.07 17.23 39.66
N ASP A 33 -24.20 18.05 39.07
CA ASP A 33 -23.55 17.77 37.77
C ASP A 33 -22.04 17.88 37.91
N MET A 34 -21.35 16.75 37.67
CA MET A 34 -19.88 16.68 37.63
C MET A 34 -19.36 16.30 36.23
N SER A 35 -20.19 16.44 35.19
CA SER A 35 -19.80 16.05 33.84
C SER A 35 -18.58 16.82 33.33
N GLY A 36 -17.57 16.14 32.83
CA GLY A 36 -16.33 16.74 32.31
C GLY A 36 -15.57 17.65 33.28
N LEU A 37 -15.75 17.45 34.59
CA LEU A 37 -15.24 18.39 35.61
C LEU A 37 -13.72 18.54 35.52
N PHE A 38 -12.95 17.44 35.33
CA PHE A 38 -11.49 17.49 35.21
C PHE A 38 -11.01 17.53 33.74
N SER A 39 -11.92 17.59 32.78
CA SER A 39 -11.55 17.66 31.36
C SER A 39 -10.67 18.87 31.06
N LEU A 40 -9.52 18.65 30.36
CA LEU A 40 -8.55 19.69 29.98
C LEU A 40 -7.87 20.40 31.20
N ILE A 41 -7.99 19.88 32.41
CA ILE A 41 -7.27 20.38 33.60
C ILE A 41 -5.96 19.58 33.73
N LYS A 42 -4.83 20.27 33.90
CA LYS A 42 -3.50 19.66 34.04
C LYS A 42 -3.17 19.22 35.47
N ARG A 43 -4.18 18.89 36.26
CA ARG A 43 -3.97 18.45 37.64
C ARG A 43 -3.45 17.02 37.69
N GLU A 44 -2.35 16.82 38.41
CA GLU A 44 -1.74 15.49 38.63
C GLU A 44 -2.01 14.93 40.02
N ASP A 45 -2.22 15.78 41.03
CA ASP A 45 -2.55 15.37 42.41
C ASP A 45 -4.05 15.36 42.65
N PHE A 46 -4.63 14.19 42.78
CA PHE A 46 -6.05 13.96 43.08
C PHE A 46 -6.29 13.57 44.52
N SER A 47 -5.30 13.68 45.40
CA SER A 47 -5.42 13.30 46.81
C SER A 47 -6.58 14.05 47.52
N GLY A 48 -7.32 13.32 48.37
CA GLY A 48 -8.50 13.79 49.08
C GLY A 48 -9.81 13.77 48.28
N ILE A 49 -9.80 13.37 47.02
CA ILE A 49 -11.03 13.27 46.21
C ILE A 49 -11.97 12.16 46.74
N GLY A 50 -11.44 11.12 47.38
CA GLY A 50 -12.23 10.07 47.99
C GLY A 50 -13.17 10.56 49.11
N ASP A 51 -12.88 11.74 49.74
CA ASP A 51 -13.70 12.33 50.75
C ASP A 51 -14.90 13.16 50.21
N TRP A 52 -15.03 13.29 48.91
CA TRP A 52 -16.11 14.05 48.28
C TRP A 52 -17.49 13.44 48.54
N ASN A 53 -18.45 14.26 48.91
CA ASN A 53 -19.84 13.85 48.97
C ASN A 53 -20.50 13.98 47.60
N VAL A 54 -20.65 12.88 46.90
CA VAL A 54 -21.24 12.78 45.55
C VAL A 54 -22.71 12.32 45.60
N SER A 55 -23.34 12.21 46.78
CA SER A 55 -24.67 11.59 46.94
C SER A 55 -25.80 12.34 46.20
N ASN A 56 -25.61 13.59 45.81
CA ASN A 56 -26.58 14.39 45.05
C ASN A 56 -26.24 14.46 43.54
N VAL A 57 -25.15 13.82 43.10
CA VAL A 57 -24.73 13.88 41.70
C VAL A 57 -25.63 13.00 40.86
N ILE A 58 -26.07 13.54 39.71
CA ILE A 58 -26.91 12.87 38.72
C ILE A 58 -26.08 12.53 37.46
N ASP A 59 -25.16 13.41 37.08
CA ASP A 59 -24.33 13.26 35.87
C ASP A 59 -22.84 13.25 36.20
N MET A 60 -22.17 12.15 35.92
CA MET A 60 -20.73 11.95 36.05
C MET A 60 -20.07 11.71 34.67
N SER A 61 -20.73 12.09 33.57
CA SER A 61 -20.21 11.84 32.22
C SER A 61 -18.86 12.55 32.04
N PHE A 62 -17.85 11.80 31.56
CA PHE A 62 -16.49 12.31 31.27
C PHE A 62 -15.79 13.01 32.46
N LEU A 63 -16.18 12.67 33.69
CA LEU A 63 -15.67 13.33 34.92
C LEU A 63 -14.14 13.37 34.95
N PHE A 64 -13.47 12.26 34.68
CA PHE A 64 -12.01 12.10 34.68
C PHE A 64 -11.42 11.85 33.31
N ILE A 65 -12.12 12.25 32.23
CA ILE A 65 -11.60 12.01 30.87
C ILE A 65 -10.16 12.53 30.71
N GLU A 66 -9.27 11.70 30.17
CA GLU A 66 -7.84 11.99 29.94
C GLU A 66 -6.99 12.21 31.20
N CYS A 67 -7.52 11.89 32.41
CA CYS A 67 -6.74 11.90 33.64
C CYS A 67 -5.84 10.65 33.72
N ASN A 68 -4.77 10.61 32.93
CA ASN A 68 -3.92 9.43 32.75
C ASN A 68 -3.33 8.87 34.05
N THR A 69 -3.03 9.72 35.04
CA THR A 69 -2.43 9.36 36.34
C THR A 69 -3.45 9.05 37.41
N PHE A 70 -4.74 9.31 37.15
CA PHE A 70 -5.80 9.13 38.15
C PHE A 70 -5.93 7.67 38.58
N ASN A 71 -5.72 7.44 39.92
CA ASN A 71 -5.91 6.12 40.52
C ASN A 71 -6.21 6.23 42.02
N GLU A 72 -6.99 7.25 42.45
CA GLU A 72 -7.36 7.43 43.84
C GLU A 72 -8.50 6.50 44.27
N ASP A 73 -8.53 6.15 45.55
CA ASP A 73 -9.61 5.33 46.13
C ASP A 73 -10.90 6.16 46.25
N ILE A 74 -11.88 5.80 45.46
CA ILE A 74 -13.23 6.38 45.42
C ILE A 74 -14.30 5.33 45.75
N SER A 75 -13.90 4.21 46.39
CA SER A 75 -14.81 3.10 46.72
C SER A 75 -15.98 3.49 47.61
N ASN A 76 -15.78 4.51 48.45
CA ASN A 76 -16.77 5.04 49.42
C ASN A 76 -17.81 6.01 48.79
N TRP A 77 -17.69 6.34 47.51
CA TRP A 77 -18.63 7.27 46.86
C TRP A 77 -20.04 6.66 46.80
N ASN A 78 -21.03 7.46 47.26
CA ASN A 78 -22.44 7.11 47.15
C ASN A 78 -22.97 7.59 45.77
N VAL A 79 -22.99 6.69 44.79
CA VAL A 79 -23.38 6.98 43.39
C VAL A 79 -24.84 6.62 43.10
N TYR A 80 -25.68 6.38 44.11
CA TYR A 80 -27.06 5.90 43.95
C TYR A 80 -27.91 6.77 43.04
N ASN A 81 -27.75 8.12 43.09
CA ASN A 81 -28.54 9.03 42.28
C ASN A 81 -27.99 9.28 40.87
N VAL A 82 -26.85 8.68 40.51
CA VAL A 82 -26.24 8.89 39.20
C VAL A 82 -27.02 8.14 38.12
N GLU A 83 -27.42 8.88 37.08
CA GLU A 83 -28.13 8.36 35.91
C GLU A 83 -27.20 8.09 34.74
N THR A 84 -26.05 8.78 34.63
CA THR A 84 -25.08 8.58 33.57
C THR A 84 -23.63 8.64 34.06
N MET A 85 -22.85 7.64 33.61
CA MET A 85 -21.40 7.52 33.84
C MET A 85 -20.64 7.43 32.49
N ARG A 86 -21.24 7.97 31.44
CA ARG A 86 -20.67 7.93 30.08
C ARG A 86 -19.24 8.49 30.09
N GLY A 87 -18.27 7.70 29.65
CA GLY A 87 -16.85 8.10 29.51
C GLY A 87 -16.21 8.57 30.83
N MET A 88 -16.76 8.22 32.00
CA MET A 88 -16.30 8.74 33.29
C MET A 88 -14.79 8.61 33.51
N PHE A 89 -14.19 7.53 33.10
CA PHE A 89 -12.74 7.24 33.18
C PHE A 89 -12.07 7.08 31.83
N GLU A 90 -12.68 7.59 30.76
CA GLU A 90 -12.12 7.45 29.42
C GLU A 90 -10.69 8.00 29.37
N PHE A 91 -9.72 7.19 28.89
CA PHE A 91 -8.26 7.45 28.88
C PHE A 91 -7.60 7.60 30.27
N CYS A 92 -8.19 7.08 31.34
CA CYS A 92 -7.52 6.98 32.64
C CYS A 92 -6.62 5.74 32.68
N ASN A 93 -5.46 5.79 32.07
CA ASN A 93 -4.59 4.62 31.87
C ASN A 93 -4.18 3.92 33.18
N SER A 94 -4.02 4.68 34.27
CA SER A 94 -3.61 4.17 35.59
C SER A 94 -4.75 3.66 36.44
N PHE A 95 -6.02 3.96 36.08
CA PHE A 95 -7.16 3.64 36.93
C PHE A 95 -7.37 2.13 37.09
N ASN A 96 -7.30 1.66 38.34
CA ASN A 96 -7.56 0.27 38.72
C ASN A 96 -8.09 0.13 40.14
N GLN A 97 -8.94 1.04 40.61
CA GLN A 97 -9.51 0.98 41.95
C GLN A 97 -10.76 0.12 42.00
N ASN A 98 -10.97 -0.48 43.20
CA ASN A 98 -12.14 -1.31 43.42
C ASN A 98 -13.41 -0.47 43.64
N ILE A 99 -14.32 -0.54 42.69
CA ILE A 99 -15.62 0.14 42.71
C ILE A 99 -16.78 -0.86 42.67
N ASN A 100 -16.54 -2.10 43.02
CA ASN A 100 -17.54 -3.18 42.95
C ASN A 100 -18.75 -2.97 43.86
N ASP A 101 -18.59 -2.22 44.94
CA ASP A 101 -19.66 -1.94 45.92
C ASP A 101 -20.51 -0.70 45.57
N TRP A 102 -20.24 -0.05 44.43
CA TRP A 102 -21.07 1.07 43.95
C TRP A 102 -22.48 0.59 43.61
N ASN A 103 -23.48 1.30 44.12
CA ASN A 103 -24.86 1.10 43.73
C ASN A 103 -25.21 1.89 42.48
N ILE A 104 -25.11 1.24 41.32
CA ILE A 104 -25.37 1.82 40.00
C ILE A 104 -26.79 1.54 39.49
N SER A 105 -27.72 1.16 40.37
CA SER A 105 -29.07 0.72 39.94
C SER A 105 -29.89 1.75 39.17
N ASN A 106 -29.55 3.05 39.23
CA ASN A 106 -30.19 4.11 38.47
C ASN A 106 -29.45 4.50 37.19
N VAL A 107 -28.25 3.96 36.96
CA VAL A 107 -27.45 4.29 35.79
C VAL A 107 -28.05 3.68 34.51
N LYS A 108 -28.20 4.52 33.48
CA LYS A 108 -28.74 4.14 32.15
C LYS A 108 -27.66 4.10 31.09
N ASP A 109 -26.58 4.89 31.25
CA ASP A 109 -25.52 5.02 30.25
C ASP A 109 -24.13 4.85 30.87
N THR A 110 -23.44 3.77 30.47
CA THR A 110 -22.05 3.47 30.81
C THR A 110 -21.15 3.38 29.56
N ALA A 111 -21.65 3.93 28.44
CA ALA A 111 -20.87 3.93 27.21
C ALA A 111 -19.51 4.63 27.42
N PHE A 112 -18.43 4.04 26.90
CA PHE A 112 -17.04 4.53 27.02
C PHE A 112 -16.48 4.62 28.44
N MET A 113 -17.19 4.16 29.48
CA MET A 113 -16.85 4.42 30.89
C MET A 113 -15.39 4.15 31.25
N PHE A 114 -14.84 3.03 30.80
CA PHE A 114 -13.44 2.62 31.00
C PHE A 114 -12.63 2.57 29.71
N LYS A 115 -13.09 3.23 28.65
CA LYS A 115 -12.38 3.17 27.38
C LYS A 115 -10.95 3.66 27.52
N SER A 116 -10.00 2.80 27.08
CA SER A 116 -8.55 3.02 27.22
C SER A 116 -8.04 3.14 28.66
N CYS A 117 -8.72 2.52 29.62
CA CYS A 117 -8.18 2.25 30.96
C CYS A 117 -7.32 1.00 30.90
N HIS A 118 -6.10 1.09 30.40
CA HIS A 118 -5.25 -0.07 30.04
C HIS A 118 -5.00 -1.04 31.20
N ASN A 119 -4.93 -0.51 32.44
CA ASN A 119 -4.64 -1.29 33.64
C ASN A 119 -5.89 -1.77 34.39
N PHE A 120 -7.09 -1.37 33.95
CA PHE A 120 -8.32 -1.69 34.67
C PHE A 120 -8.62 -3.19 34.62
N ASN A 121 -8.65 -3.83 35.79
CA ASN A 121 -8.98 -5.24 35.93
C ASN A 121 -9.62 -5.55 37.30
N GLN A 122 -10.64 -4.78 37.73
CA GLN A 122 -11.36 -4.95 38.97
C GLN A 122 -12.67 -5.70 38.75
N ALA A 123 -13.13 -6.38 39.80
CA ALA A 123 -14.44 -7.05 39.82
C ALA A 123 -15.58 -6.05 39.74
N LEU A 124 -16.65 -6.41 39.05
CA LEU A 124 -17.87 -5.60 38.86
C LEU A 124 -19.12 -6.53 38.97
N ASP A 125 -18.98 -7.64 39.63
CA ASP A 125 -20.02 -8.69 39.75
C ASP A 125 -21.17 -8.33 40.70
N LYS A 126 -21.01 -7.29 41.56
CA LYS A 126 -22.09 -6.80 42.42
C LYS A 126 -22.97 -5.72 41.76
N TRP A 127 -22.58 -5.25 40.60
CA TRP A 127 -23.30 -4.18 39.90
C TRP A 127 -24.68 -4.60 39.44
N ASN A 128 -25.72 -3.83 39.81
CA ASN A 128 -27.06 -3.97 39.23
C ASN A 128 -27.18 -3.21 37.93
N THR A 129 -27.08 -3.92 36.81
CA THR A 129 -27.06 -3.36 35.44
C THR A 129 -28.46 -3.32 34.77
N SER A 130 -29.54 -3.64 35.52
CA SER A 130 -30.90 -3.83 34.96
C SER A 130 -31.51 -2.59 34.30
N ASN A 131 -30.96 -1.40 34.54
CA ASN A 131 -31.41 -0.16 33.92
C ASN A 131 -30.50 0.36 32.79
N ILE A 132 -29.37 -0.28 32.56
CA ILE A 132 -28.41 0.19 31.54
C ILE A 132 -28.97 -0.10 30.15
N GLU A 133 -28.96 0.92 29.28
CA GLU A 133 -29.37 0.90 27.90
C GLU A 133 -28.18 1.01 26.93
N TYR A 134 -27.09 1.66 27.38
CA TYR A 134 -25.91 1.95 26.53
C TYR A 134 -24.64 1.44 27.21
N MET A 135 -23.96 0.48 26.56
CA MET A 135 -22.69 -0.13 27.00
C MET A 135 -21.62 -0.08 25.92
N ASN A 136 -21.87 0.59 24.80
CA ASN A 136 -20.94 0.59 23.67
C ASN A 136 -19.57 1.16 24.09
N SER A 137 -18.50 0.48 23.68
CA SER A 137 -17.11 0.82 23.99
C SER A 137 -16.74 0.87 25.48
N MET A 138 -17.56 0.31 26.38
CA MET A 138 -17.36 0.43 27.84
C MET A 138 -15.97 0.02 28.30
N PHE A 139 -15.44 -1.09 27.79
CA PHE A 139 -14.09 -1.60 28.11
C PHE A 139 -13.12 -1.54 26.93
N ALA A 140 -13.45 -0.76 25.89
CA ALA A 140 -12.59 -0.69 24.69
C ALA A 140 -11.16 -0.26 25.07
N GLY A 141 -10.15 -1.09 24.78
CA GLY A 141 -8.75 -0.82 25.14
C GLY A 141 -8.37 -1.14 26.60
N CYS A 142 -9.22 -1.81 27.37
CA CYS A 142 -8.83 -2.34 28.68
C CYS A 142 -8.07 -3.65 28.49
N TYR A 143 -6.78 -3.57 28.17
CA TYR A 143 -5.99 -4.76 27.73
C TYR A 143 -5.98 -5.91 28.74
N LEU A 144 -5.95 -5.59 30.04
CA LEU A 144 -5.85 -6.55 31.12
C LEU A 144 -7.21 -7.01 31.66
N PHE A 145 -8.33 -6.39 31.22
CA PHE A 145 -9.64 -6.70 31.74
C PHE A 145 -10.04 -8.15 31.46
N ASN A 146 -10.20 -8.93 32.51
CA ASN A 146 -10.61 -10.34 32.46
C ASN A 146 -11.41 -10.77 33.70
N LYS A 147 -12.39 -9.97 34.12
CA LYS A 147 -13.25 -10.28 35.26
C LYS A 147 -14.59 -10.82 34.81
N ASN A 148 -15.13 -11.74 35.62
CA ASN A 148 -16.43 -12.34 35.34
C ASN A 148 -17.56 -11.33 35.56
N ILE A 149 -18.33 -11.08 34.55
CA ILE A 149 -19.49 -10.18 34.50
C ILE A 149 -20.73 -10.91 33.92
N ASN A 150 -20.72 -12.26 33.96
CA ASN A 150 -21.80 -13.07 33.41
C ASN A 150 -23.14 -12.94 34.20
N CYS A 151 -23.10 -12.33 35.39
CA CYS A 151 -24.25 -12.03 36.23
C CYS A 151 -25.01 -10.76 35.82
N TRP A 152 -24.46 -9.96 34.93
CA TRP A 152 -25.07 -8.69 34.49
C TRP A 152 -26.42 -8.91 33.75
N ASN A 153 -27.40 -8.10 34.08
CA ASN A 153 -28.65 -8.02 33.34
C ASN A 153 -28.48 -7.09 32.13
N THR A 154 -28.49 -7.65 30.93
CA THR A 154 -28.30 -6.89 29.67
C THR A 154 -29.60 -6.73 28.85
N SER A 155 -30.74 -7.08 29.44
CA SER A 155 -32.03 -7.16 28.72
C SER A 155 -32.53 -5.82 28.12
N LYS A 156 -32.02 -4.67 28.58
CA LYS A 156 -32.35 -3.35 27.98
C LYS A 156 -31.34 -2.86 26.95
N VAL A 157 -30.19 -3.53 26.83
CA VAL A 157 -29.12 -3.04 25.97
C VAL A 157 -29.43 -3.24 24.50
N LYS A 158 -29.27 -2.19 23.71
CA LYS A 158 -29.54 -2.18 22.25
C LYS A 158 -28.25 -2.12 21.43
N ASP A 159 -27.18 -1.55 21.99
CA ASP A 159 -25.89 -1.37 21.32
C ASP A 159 -24.73 -1.85 22.22
N MET A 160 -24.06 -2.91 21.77
CA MET A 160 -22.87 -3.48 22.41
C MET A 160 -21.62 -3.25 21.54
N SER A 161 -21.68 -2.32 20.59
CA SER A 161 -20.57 -2.06 19.66
C SER A 161 -19.29 -1.72 20.42
N LEU A 162 -18.18 -2.35 20.00
CA LEU A 162 -16.83 -2.11 20.51
C LEU A 162 -16.64 -2.35 22.01
N MET A 163 -17.61 -3.00 22.70
CA MET A 163 -17.64 -3.09 24.16
C MET A 163 -16.33 -3.63 24.76
N PHE A 164 -15.77 -4.69 24.18
CA PHE A 164 -14.51 -5.31 24.61
C PHE A 164 -13.38 -5.13 23.60
N ARG A 165 -13.52 -4.19 22.65
CA ARG A 165 -12.49 -3.99 21.64
C ARG A 165 -11.11 -3.82 22.26
N GLY A 166 -10.16 -4.69 21.88
CA GLY A 166 -8.79 -4.64 22.39
C GLY A 166 -8.60 -5.17 23.82
N CYS A 167 -9.60 -5.80 24.42
CA CYS A 167 -9.44 -6.51 25.68
C CYS A 167 -8.70 -7.84 25.40
N ILE A 168 -7.37 -7.78 25.27
CA ILE A 168 -6.55 -8.89 24.79
C ILE A 168 -6.72 -10.14 25.65
N ASP A 169 -6.80 -9.96 26.98
CA ASP A 169 -6.88 -11.05 27.94
C ASP A 169 -8.30 -11.53 28.22
N PHE A 170 -9.32 -10.82 27.71
CA PHE A 170 -10.70 -11.14 28.03
C PHE A 170 -11.14 -12.51 27.48
N ASN A 171 -11.48 -13.41 28.37
CA ASN A 171 -11.99 -14.75 28.04
C ASN A 171 -12.95 -15.28 29.15
N GLN A 172 -13.88 -14.45 29.62
CA GLN A 172 -14.86 -14.84 30.62
C GLN A 172 -16.18 -15.25 29.98
N PRO A 173 -16.97 -16.15 30.65
CA PRO A 173 -18.27 -16.55 30.13
C PRO A 173 -19.23 -15.37 30.04
N LEU A 174 -20.11 -15.40 29.03
CA LEU A 174 -21.17 -14.42 28.78
C LEU A 174 -22.48 -15.12 28.37
N ASP A 175 -22.64 -16.40 28.71
CA ASP A 175 -23.75 -17.26 28.30
C ASP A 175 -25.09 -16.90 28.96
N ASN A 176 -25.08 -16.17 30.08
CA ASN A 176 -26.28 -15.68 30.77
C ASN A 176 -26.78 -14.32 30.27
N TRP A 177 -26.07 -13.69 29.37
CA TRP A 177 -26.48 -12.38 28.87
C TRP A 177 -27.74 -12.46 28.00
N ASP A 178 -28.73 -11.60 28.27
CA ASP A 178 -29.89 -11.43 27.42
C ASP A 178 -29.58 -10.42 26.31
N THR A 179 -29.38 -10.95 25.11
CA THR A 179 -29.04 -10.14 23.90
C THR A 179 -30.25 -9.90 23.00
N SER A 180 -31.48 -10.22 23.46
CA SER A 180 -32.72 -10.18 22.66
C SER A 180 -33.12 -8.79 22.13
N ASN A 181 -32.54 -7.72 22.69
CA ASN A 181 -32.78 -6.36 22.24
C ASN A 181 -31.58 -5.75 21.48
N VAL A 182 -30.47 -6.47 21.34
CA VAL A 182 -29.27 -5.96 20.69
C VAL A 182 -29.47 -5.84 19.20
N ILE A 183 -29.25 -4.64 18.65
CA ILE A 183 -29.33 -4.31 17.22
C ILE A 183 -27.93 -4.27 16.60
N SER A 184 -26.92 -3.79 17.37
CA SER A 184 -25.52 -3.71 16.91
C SER A 184 -24.57 -4.34 17.89
N ALA A 185 -23.71 -5.23 17.36
CA ALA A 185 -22.56 -5.80 18.05
C ALA A 185 -21.27 -5.53 17.24
N THR A 186 -21.24 -4.45 16.47
CA THR A 186 -20.10 -4.06 15.62
C THR A 186 -18.82 -3.98 16.45
N GLY A 187 -17.80 -4.77 16.06
CA GLY A 187 -16.49 -4.79 16.70
C GLY A 187 -16.48 -5.17 18.18
N MET A 188 -17.56 -5.83 18.70
CA MET A 188 -17.71 -6.08 20.13
C MET A 188 -16.51 -6.76 20.77
N PHE A 189 -15.93 -7.76 20.10
CA PHE A 189 -14.72 -8.49 20.52
C PHE A 189 -13.52 -8.23 19.61
N MET A 190 -13.53 -7.16 18.85
CA MET A 190 -12.42 -6.84 17.94
C MET A 190 -11.09 -6.79 18.70
N ASN A 191 -10.08 -7.54 18.23
CA ASN A 191 -8.76 -7.68 18.87
C ASN A 191 -8.76 -8.39 20.25
N CYS A 192 -9.81 -9.08 20.64
CA CYS A 192 -9.82 -9.95 21.83
C CYS A 192 -9.15 -11.29 21.49
N ARG A 193 -7.82 -11.30 21.41
CA ARG A 193 -7.05 -12.44 20.87
C ARG A 193 -7.30 -13.75 21.61
N ASN A 194 -7.58 -13.68 22.92
CA ASN A 194 -7.79 -14.85 23.78
C ASN A 194 -9.27 -15.27 23.90
N PHE A 195 -10.21 -14.48 23.38
CA PHE A 195 -11.62 -14.75 23.51
C PHE A 195 -12.02 -16.03 22.77
N ASN A 196 -12.55 -17.00 23.50
CA ASN A 196 -13.06 -18.27 22.96
C ASN A 196 -14.19 -18.85 23.83
N GLN A 197 -15.13 -18.03 24.28
CA GLN A 197 -16.26 -18.47 25.11
C GLN A 197 -17.49 -18.82 24.28
N ASN A 198 -18.27 -19.77 24.79
CA ASN A 198 -19.48 -20.23 24.09
C ASN A 198 -20.64 -19.24 24.27
N ILE A 199 -21.03 -18.60 23.17
CA ILE A 199 -22.14 -17.65 23.08
C ILE A 199 -23.24 -18.13 22.14
N ASN A 200 -23.27 -19.44 21.84
CA ASN A 200 -24.24 -20.04 20.88
C ASN A 200 -25.70 -19.89 21.32
N ASN A 201 -25.97 -19.64 22.61
CA ASN A 201 -27.33 -19.46 23.14
C ASN A 201 -27.82 -18.00 23.11
N TRP A 202 -27.00 -17.05 22.66
CA TRP A 202 -27.43 -15.67 22.54
C TRP A 202 -28.62 -15.54 21.58
N ASN A 203 -29.62 -14.76 21.99
CA ASN A 203 -30.73 -14.39 21.10
C ASN A 203 -30.33 -13.19 20.24
N VAL A 204 -29.93 -13.46 19.00
CA VAL A 204 -29.51 -12.42 18.02
C VAL A 204 -30.58 -12.08 16.99
N SER A 205 -31.86 -12.41 17.29
CA SER A 205 -32.98 -12.23 16.35
C SER A 205 -33.26 -10.77 15.96
N LYS A 206 -32.74 -9.78 16.70
CA LYS A 206 -32.81 -8.34 16.33
C LYS A 206 -31.51 -7.77 15.81
N LEU A 207 -30.45 -8.58 15.76
CA LEU A 207 -29.16 -8.11 15.32
C LEU A 207 -29.17 -7.75 13.84
N GLU A 208 -28.80 -6.53 13.50
CA GLU A 208 -28.66 -6.03 12.13
C GLU A 208 -27.19 -5.89 11.72
N TYR A 209 -26.33 -5.49 12.68
CA TYR A 209 -24.93 -5.17 12.40
C TYR A 209 -23.98 -5.98 13.28
N ALA A 210 -23.22 -6.87 12.63
CA ALA A 210 -22.17 -7.70 13.26
C ALA A 210 -20.78 -7.45 12.64
N ASN A 211 -20.54 -6.26 12.08
CA ASN A 211 -19.29 -5.92 11.40
C ASN A 211 -18.12 -6.07 12.34
N SER A 212 -17.06 -6.76 11.90
CA SER A 212 -15.82 -6.94 12.66
C SER A 212 -16.02 -7.49 14.08
N MET A 213 -17.15 -8.14 14.38
CA MET A 213 -17.50 -8.55 15.76
C MET A 213 -16.40 -9.38 16.41
N PHE A 214 -15.75 -10.27 15.66
CA PHE A 214 -14.65 -11.12 16.11
C PHE A 214 -13.34 -10.83 15.36
N TYR A 215 -13.23 -9.67 14.72
CA TYR A 215 -12.00 -9.32 13.99
C TYR A 215 -10.76 -9.55 14.86
N ASN A 216 -9.79 -10.34 14.35
CA ASN A 216 -8.53 -10.65 15.05
C ASN A 216 -8.70 -11.38 16.41
N CYS A 217 -9.79 -12.13 16.58
CA CYS A 217 -9.96 -13.08 17.69
C CYS A 217 -9.27 -14.40 17.32
N LEU A 218 -7.95 -14.45 17.45
CA LEU A 218 -7.10 -15.55 16.92
C LEU A 218 -7.53 -16.93 17.41
N ASN A 219 -8.02 -17.02 18.66
CA ASN A 219 -8.38 -18.29 19.30
C ASN A 219 -9.88 -18.66 19.15
N PHE A 220 -10.70 -17.74 18.59
CA PHE A 220 -12.13 -17.97 18.54
C PHE A 220 -12.51 -19.11 17.60
N ASN A 221 -13.13 -20.15 18.14
CA ASN A 221 -13.65 -21.30 17.40
C ASN A 221 -14.85 -21.94 18.10
N GLN A 222 -15.80 -21.14 18.59
CA GLN A 222 -17.01 -21.63 19.25
C GLN A 222 -18.20 -21.72 18.29
N PRO A 223 -19.13 -22.68 18.52
CA PRO A 223 -20.29 -22.83 17.66
C PRO A 223 -21.20 -21.60 17.72
N LEU A 224 -21.77 -21.25 16.57
CA LEU A 224 -22.74 -20.16 16.40
C LEU A 224 -23.97 -20.62 15.63
N GLY A 225 -24.18 -21.92 15.49
CA GLY A 225 -25.21 -22.48 14.66
C GLY A 225 -26.65 -22.29 15.20
N LYS A 226 -26.86 -21.84 16.45
CA LYS A 226 -28.19 -21.54 16.98
C LYS A 226 -28.65 -20.10 16.75
N TRP A 227 -27.80 -19.25 16.20
CA TRP A 227 -28.09 -17.84 16.00
C TRP A 227 -29.19 -17.66 14.93
N ASP A 228 -30.24 -16.91 15.26
CA ASP A 228 -31.21 -16.44 14.29
C ASP A 228 -30.70 -15.16 13.61
N THR A 229 -30.07 -15.32 12.45
CA THR A 229 -29.46 -14.24 11.68
C THR A 229 -30.41 -13.58 10.67
N SER A 230 -31.73 -13.83 10.78
CA SER A 230 -32.72 -13.41 9.79
C SER A 230 -32.86 -11.90 9.60
N ASN A 231 -32.36 -11.09 10.53
CA ASN A 231 -32.34 -9.65 10.45
C ASN A 231 -30.97 -9.06 10.14
N VAL A 232 -29.90 -9.87 10.06
CA VAL A 232 -28.56 -9.38 9.83
C VAL A 232 -28.40 -8.83 8.40
N ILE A 233 -27.96 -7.58 8.32
CA ILE A 233 -27.74 -6.82 7.08
C ILE A 233 -26.24 -6.80 6.73
N SER A 234 -25.38 -6.75 7.74
CA SER A 234 -23.94 -6.64 7.54
C SER A 234 -23.12 -7.50 8.50
N THR A 235 -22.21 -8.29 7.92
CA THR A 235 -21.19 -9.09 8.60
C THR A 235 -19.79 -8.76 8.10
N ALA A 236 -19.58 -7.54 7.56
CA ALA A 236 -18.29 -7.15 6.99
C ALA A 236 -17.15 -7.32 8.00
N GLY A 237 -16.12 -8.11 7.64
CA GLY A 237 -14.97 -8.41 8.50
C GLY A 237 -15.29 -9.20 9.77
N MET A 238 -16.48 -9.81 9.90
CA MET A 238 -16.94 -10.40 11.16
C MET A 238 -15.94 -11.38 11.78
N PHE A 239 -15.33 -12.25 10.99
CA PHE A 239 -14.34 -13.23 11.42
C PHE A 239 -12.95 -12.95 10.83
N MET A 240 -12.71 -11.76 10.29
CA MET A 240 -11.43 -11.42 9.67
C MET A 240 -10.28 -11.69 10.65
N ASN A 241 -9.26 -12.45 10.16
CA ASN A 241 -8.11 -12.91 10.96
C ASN A 241 -8.48 -13.80 12.19
N CYS A 242 -9.62 -14.50 12.14
CA CYS A 242 -9.93 -15.58 13.09
C CYS A 242 -9.32 -16.89 12.57
N ARG A 243 -8.00 -17.04 12.69
CA ARG A 243 -7.24 -18.13 12.03
C ARG A 243 -7.72 -19.53 12.38
N ASN A 244 -8.25 -19.71 13.57
CA ASN A 244 -8.74 -21.02 14.07
C ASN A 244 -10.24 -21.27 13.79
N PHE A 245 -10.98 -20.28 13.32
CA PHE A 245 -12.41 -20.40 13.13
C PHE A 245 -12.74 -21.40 12.02
N ASN A 246 -13.48 -22.45 12.38
CA ASN A 246 -13.97 -23.49 11.46
C ASN A 246 -15.28 -24.10 11.95
N GLN A 247 -16.25 -23.28 12.37
CA GLN A 247 -17.54 -23.75 12.87
C GLN A 247 -18.60 -23.71 11.78
N ASN A 248 -19.52 -24.69 11.83
CA ASN A 248 -20.60 -24.79 10.87
C ASN A 248 -21.67 -23.72 11.14
N ILE A 249 -21.87 -22.84 10.15
CA ILE A 249 -22.86 -21.77 10.12
C ILE A 249 -23.77 -21.87 8.89
N ASN A 250 -23.84 -23.03 8.27
CA ASN A 250 -24.63 -23.27 7.05
C ASN A 250 -26.15 -23.07 7.23
N ASN A 251 -26.64 -23.13 8.47
CA ASN A 251 -28.04 -22.91 8.81
C ASN A 251 -28.39 -21.43 9.07
N TRP A 252 -27.44 -20.50 8.97
CA TRP A 252 -27.71 -19.07 9.10
C TRP A 252 -28.66 -18.61 8.00
N ASN A 253 -29.67 -17.83 8.38
CA ASN A 253 -30.54 -17.16 7.44
C ASN A 253 -29.91 -15.84 7.00
N VAL A 254 -29.26 -15.85 5.83
CA VAL A 254 -28.58 -14.66 5.25
C VAL A 254 -29.43 -13.94 4.20
N SER A 255 -30.75 -14.15 4.21
CA SER A 255 -31.66 -13.58 3.17
C SER A 255 -31.74 -12.06 3.16
N LYS A 256 -31.31 -11.36 4.24
CA LYS A 256 -31.20 -9.90 4.29
C LYS A 256 -29.77 -9.39 4.18
N LEU A 257 -28.78 -10.28 4.16
CA LEU A 257 -27.38 -9.89 4.15
C LEU A 257 -27.02 -9.18 2.84
N GLU A 258 -26.49 -7.97 2.95
CA GLU A 258 -25.99 -7.15 1.82
C GLU A 258 -24.47 -7.04 1.79
N TYR A 259 -23.85 -6.97 2.98
CA TYR A 259 -22.41 -6.68 3.15
C TYR A 259 -21.72 -7.83 3.85
N ALA A 260 -20.86 -8.55 3.12
CA ALA A 260 -20.03 -9.65 3.63
C ALA A 260 -18.54 -9.50 3.26
N ASN A 261 -18.11 -8.27 2.96
CA ASN A 261 -16.73 -7.99 2.63
C ASN A 261 -15.78 -8.47 3.73
N SER A 262 -14.70 -9.15 3.37
CA SER A 262 -13.69 -9.66 4.31
C SER A 262 -14.23 -10.55 5.44
N MET A 263 -15.47 -11.10 5.31
CA MET A 263 -16.10 -11.82 6.42
C MET A 263 -15.24 -12.95 6.98
N PHE A 264 -14.54 -13.69 6.11
CA PHE A 264 -13.63 -14.79 6.48
C PHE A 264 -12.17 -14.50 6.05
N GLU A 265 -11.82 -13.27 5.70
CA GLU A 265 -10.44 -12.94 5.31
C GLU A 265 -9.47 -13.37 6.39
N GLU A 266 -8.40 -14.10 6.01
CA GLU A 266 -7.43 -14.70 6.93
C GLU A 266 -7.99 -15.72 7.94
N CYS A 267 -9.16 -16.33 7.67
CA CYS A 267 -9.63 -17.52 8.37
C CYS A 267 -8.96 -18.76 7.78
N TRP A 268 -7.71 -19.00 8.14
CA TRP A 268 -6.84 -20.01 7.50
C TRP A 268 -7.44 -21.41 7.47
N ASN A 269 -8.14 -21.81 8.54
CA ASN A 269 -8.68 -23.17 8.70
C ASN A 269 -10.15 -23.31 8.26
N PHE A 270 -10.79 -22.21 7.85
CA PHE A 270 -12.22 -22.24 7.53
C PHE A 270 -12.49 -23.07 6.26
N ASN A 271 -13.29 -24.13 6.42
CA ASN A 271 -13.71 -25.01 5.33
C ASN A 271 -15.11 -25.63 5.61
N GLN A 272 -16.07 -24.82 6.06
CA GLN A 272 -17.42 -25.29 6.32
C GLN A 272 -18.36 -24.99 5.15
N PRO A 273 -19.39 -25.83 4.91
CA PRO A 273 -20.35 -25.62 3.84
C PRO A 273 -21.14 -24.32 4.04
N LEU A 274 -21.50 -23.69 2.94
CA LEU A 274 -22.32 -22.47 2.89
C LEU A 274 -23.40 -22.59 1.79
N ASP A 275 -23.73 -23.82 1.39
CA ASP A 275 -24.63 -24.13 0.28
C ASP A 275 -26.12 -23.89 0.59
N ASN A 276 -26.47 -23.77 1.90
CA ASN A 276 -27.85 -23.40 2.30
C ASN A 276 -28.08 -21.88 2.38
N TRP A 277 -27.06 -21.09 2.18
CA TRP A 277 -27.16 -19.63 2.24
C TRP A 277 -28.01 -19.07 1.08
N LYS A 278 -29.06 -18.31 1.42
CA LYS A 278 -29.89 -17.58 0.45
C LYS A 278 -29.32 -16.19 0.19
N THR A 279 -28.47 -16.07 -0.81
CA THR A 279 -27.63 -14.89 -1.05
C THR A 279 -28.26 -13.84 -1.98
N SER A 280 -29.56 -13.92 -2.25
CA SER A 280 -30.24 -13.07 -3.23
C SER A 280 -30.20 -11.55 -2.95
N ASN A 281 -29.77 -11.12 -1.77
CA ASN A 281 -29.58 -9.71 -1.44
C ASN A 281 -28.11 -9.30 -1.29
N LEU A 282 -27.19 -10.24 -1.41
CA LEU A 282 -25.75 -9.99 -1.25
C LEU A 282 -25.23 -9.09 -2.38
N LYS A 283 -24.52 -8.01 -2.02
CA LYS A 283 -24.02 -7.00 -2.96
C LYS A 283 -22.49 -6.87 -2.91
N TYR A 284 -21.89 -7.01 -1.74
CA TYR A 284 -20.48 -6.74 -1.52
C TYR A 284 -19.82 -7.94 -0.85
N VAL A 285 -18.87 -8.59 -1.55
CA VAL A 285 -18.18 -9.80 -1.10
C VAL A 285 -16.65 -9.68 -1.25
N SER A 286 -16.14 -8.46 -1.50
CA SER A 286 -14.69 -8.22 -1.65
C SER A 286 -13.89 -8.86 -0.52
N ASN A 287 -12.80 -9.54 -0.84
CA ASN A 287 -11.92 -10.24 0.10
C ASN A 287 -12.57 -11.35 0.95
N MET A 288 -13.79 -11.80 0.66
CA MET A 288 -14.57 -12.64 1.59
C MET A 288 -13.84 -13.91 2.05
N PHE A 289 -13.13 -14.60 1.15
CA PHE A 289 -12.33 -15.80 1.43
C PHE A 289 -10.83 -15.61 1.15
N LYS A 290 -10.37 -14.37 1.12
CA LYS A 290 -8.97 -14.05 0.90
C LYS A 290 -8.11 -14.65 2.02
N PHE A 291 -7.03 -15.37 1.64
CA PHE A 291 -6.18 -16.15 2.56
C PHE A 291 -6.89 -17.24 3.36
N CYS A 292 -8.07 -17.72 2.91
CA CYS A 292 -8.69 -18.93 3.45
C CYS A 292 -8.02 -20.16 2.81
N TYR A 293 -6.84 -20.54 3.28
CA TYR A 293 -6.02 -21.58 2.64
C TYR A 293 -6.72 -22.94 2.50
N GLU A 294 -7.57 -23.31 3.48
CA GLU A 294 -8.26 -24.60 3.52
C GLU A 294 -9.62 -24.60 2.81
N PHE A 295 -10.16 -23.43 2.44
CA PHE A 295 -11.52 -23.32 1.91
C PHE A 295 -11.66 -23.98 0.53
N ASN A 296 -12.54 -24.97 0.43
CA ASN A 296 -12.88 -25.65 -0.84
C ASN A 296 -14.32 -26.17 -0.87
N GLN A 297 -15.29 -25.37 -0.39
CA GLN A 297 -16.69 -25.76 -0.40
C GLN A 297 -17.43 -25.23 -1.64
N PRO A 298 -18.41 -26.00 -2.17
CA PRO A 298 -19.19 -25.53 -3.33
C PRO A 298 -20.05 -24.32 -3.00
N LEU A 299 -20.09 -23.37 -3.92
CA LEU A 299 -20.89 -22.15 -3.85
C LEU A 299 -21.85 -22.01 -5.03
N ASN A 300 -22.16 -23.10 -5.71
CA ASN A 300 -22.99 -23.14 -6.91
C ASN A 300 -24.48 -22.88 -6.64
N THR A 301 -24.90 -22.90 -5.38
CA THR A 301 -26.28 -22.56 -4.94
C THR A 301 -26.47 -21.07 -4.68
N TRP A 302 -25.40 -20.29 -4.68
CA TRP A 302 -25.47 -18.86 -4.40
C TRP A 302 -26.13 -18.09 -5.55
N ASP A 303 -27.10 -17.26 -5.22
CA ASP A 303 -27.61 -16.23 -6.14
C ASP A 303 -26.71 -15.00 -6.07
N THR A 304 -25.91 -14.81 -7.11
CA THR A 304 -24.93 -13.72 -7.23
C THR A 304 -25.43 -12.54 -8.08
N SER A 305 -26.70 -12.56 -8.47
CA SER A 305 -27.28 -11.60 -9.43
C SER A 305 -27.35 -10.14 -8.95
N LYS A 306 -27.07 -9.89 -7.67
CA LYS A 306 -27.00 -8.53 -7.11
C LYS A 306 -25.59 -8.11 -6.69
N ILE A 307 -24.61 -8.99 -6.82
CA ILE A 307 -23.24 -8.67 -6.44
C ILE A 307 -22.67 -7.59 -7.37
N ILE A 308 -22.04 -6.58 -6.77
CA ILE A 308 -21.43 -5.43 -7.44
C ILE A 308 -19.91 -5.51 -7.34
N GLU A 309 -19.39 -5.93 -6.18
CA GLU A 309 -17.94 -6.03 -5.91
C GLU A 309 -17.58 -7.42 -5.42
N MET A 310 -16.59 -8.04 -6.07
CA MET A 310 -16.03 -9.36 -5.73
C MET A 310 -14.50 -9.41 -5.95
N ASP A 311 -13.82 -8.28 -5.79
CA ASP A 311 -12.37 -8.23 -5.87
C ASP A 311 -11.74 -9.06 -4.74
N TYR A 312 -10.68 -9.77 -5.09
CA TYR A 312 -9.90 -10.62 -4.19
C TYR A 312 -10.67 -11.71 -3.43
N VAL A 313 -11.88 -12.09 -3.85
CA VAL A 313 -12.74 -13.04 -3.10
C VAL A 313 -12.02 -14.33 -2.73
N PHE A 314 -11.30 -14.94 -3.67
CA PHE A 314 -10.53 -16.18 -3.44
C PHE A 314 -9.02 -15.98 -3.56
N HIS A 315 -8.55 -14.74 -3.37
CA HIS A 315 -7.12 -14.43 -3.43
C HIS A 315 -6.35 -15.28 -2.42
N LYS A 316 -5.39 -16.09 -2.91
CA LYS A 316 -4.62 -17.05 -2.11
C LYS A 316 -5.48 -18.08 -1.32
N ALA A 317 -6.68 -18.37 -1.73
CA ALA A 317 -7.44 -19.53 -1.27
C ALA A 317 -6.88 -20.79 -1.98
N GLU A 318 -5.74 -21.29 -1.51
CA GLU A 318 -4.89 -22.26 -2.24
C GLU A 318 -5.58 -23.60 -2.55
N LYS A 319 -6.57 -23.99 -1.74
CA LYS A 319 -7.34 -25.22 -1.97
C LYS A 319 -8.65 -25.00 -2.73
N PHE A 320 -9.06 -23.76 -2.95
CA PHE A 320 -10.34 -23.49 -3.60
C PHE A 320 -10.32 -23.93 -5.07
N ASN A 321 -11.09 -24.96 -5.38
CA ASN A 321 -11.21 -25.52 -6.73
C ASN A 321 -12.65 -26.01 -7.03
N GLN A 322 -13.65 -25.13 -6.88
CA GLN A 322 -15.05 -25.42 -7.15
C GLN A 322 -15.55 -24.64 -8.36
N PRO A 323 -16.36 -25.26 -9.25
CA PRO A 323 -16.85 -24.55 -10.45
C PRO A 323 -17.79 -23.42 -10.08
N LEU A 324 -17.72 -22.31 -10.84
CA LEU A 324 -18.49 -21.09 -10.66
C LEU A 324 -19.47 -20.81 -11.82
N ASN A 325 -19.80 -21.83 -12.60
CA ASN A 325 -20.62 -21.71 -13.81
C ASN A 325 -22.05 -21.23 -13.58
N THR A 326 -22.58 -21.34 -12.34
CA THR A 326 -23.92 -20.86 -11.96
C THR A 326 -23.96 -19.40 -11.57
N TRP A 327 -22.80 -18.79 -11.33
CA TRP A 327 -22.74 -17.40 -10.88
C TRP A 327 -23.12 -16.44 -11.99
N LYS A 328 -23.96 -15.46 -11.63
CA LYS A 328 -24.37 -14.34 -12.47
C LYS A 328 -23.54 -13.13 -12.08
N VAL A 329 -22.82 -12.56 -13.03
CA VAL A 329 -21.87 -11.46 -12.78
C VAL A 329 -22.15 -10.23 -13.65
N ASP A 330 -23.34 -10.16 -14.24
CA ASP A 330 -23.77 -9.10 -15.14
C ASP A 330 -23.79 -7.70 -14.47
N LYS A 331 -23.90 -7.65 -13.14
CA LYS A 331 -23.85 -6.41 -12.37
C LYS A 331 -22.50 -6.14 -11.69
N VAL A 332 -21.58 -7.07 -11.80
CA VAL A 332 -20.27 -6.91 -11.16
C VAL A 332 -19.47 -5.83 -11.87
N GLU A 333 -19.01 -4.86 -11.09
CA GLU A 333 -18.18 -3.75 -11.55
C GLU A 333 -16.70 -3.98 -11.26
N ASN A 334 -16.37 -4.74 -10.19
CA ASN A 334 -15.01 -4.99 -9.76
C ASN A 334 -14.76 -6.46 -9.42
N MET A 335 -13.76 -7.08 -10.11
CA MET A 335 -13.26 -8.44 -9.82
C MET A 335 -11.73 -8.53 -9.87
N ILE A 336 -11.03 -7.45 -9.48
CA ILE A 336 -9.56 -7.44 -9.41
C ILE A 336 -9.06 -8.60 -8.55
N GLY A 337 -8.08 -9.36 -9.05
CA GLY A 337 -7.39 -10.41 -8.30
C GLY A 337 -8.28 -11.49 -7.68
N MET A 338 -9.52 -11.66 -8.18
CA MET A 338 -10.52 -12.56 -7.59
C MET A 338 -9.99 -13.98 -7.37
N LEU A 339 -9.23 -14.52 -8.32
CA LEU A 339 -8.66 -15.87 -8.30
C LEU A 339 -7.13 -15.87 -8.19
N PHE A 340 -6.51 -14.74 -7.87
CA PHE A 340 -5.07 -14.61 -7.83
C PHE A 340 -4.44 -15.57 -6.81
N ARG A 341 -3.54 -16.44 -7.28
CA ARG A 341 -2.89 -17.50 -6.47
C ARG A 341 -3.86 -18.41 -5.72
N SER A 342 -5.08 -18.61 -6.22
CA SER A 342 -6.00 -19.63 -5.74
C SER A 342 -5.69 -21.00 -6.36
N GLY A 343 -6.29 -22.06 -5.79
CA GLY A 343 -6.22 -23.42 -6.38
C GLY A 343 -7.17 -23.65 -7.56
N PHE A 344 -7.83 -22.62 -8.08
CA PHE A 344 -8.90 -22.72 -9.06
C PHE A 344 -8.38 -23.17 -10.45
N GLU A 345 -9.01 -24.17 -11.03
CA GLU A 345 -8.66 -24.72 -12.36
C GLU A 345 -9.84 -24.78 -13.34
N HIS A 346 -11.05 -24.43 -12.94
CA HIS A 346 -12.27 -24.52 -13.75
C HIS A 346 -12.54 -23.25 -14.57
N TYR A 347 -11.51 -22.70 -15.27
CA TYR A 347 -11.65 -21.46 -16.05
C TYR A 347 -12.65 -21.53 -17.19
N ASP A 348 -12.89 -22.73 -17.74
CA ASP A 348 -13.97 -23.00 -18.71
C ASP A 348 -15.35 -22.73 -18.13
N SER A 349 -15.55 -22.90 -16.80
CA SER A 349 -16.80 -22.60 -16.12
C SER A 349 -17.17 -21.12 -16.13
N LEU A 350 -16.21 -20.23 -16.41
CA LEU A 350 -16.42 -18.78 -16.49
C LEU A 350 -16.92 -18.31 -17.86
N SER A 351 -16.95 -19.19 -18.85
CA SER A 351 -17.24 -18.83 -20.26
C SER A 351 -18.62 -18.20 -20.46
N ASN A 352 -19.59 -18.53 -19.58
CA ASN A 352 -20.96 -18.02 -19.64
C ASN A 352 -21.16 -16.69 -18.90
N TRP A 353 -20.12 -16.15 -18.30
CA TRP A 353 -20.21 -14.89 -17.53
C TRP A 353 -20.40 -13.70 -18.46
N GLU A 354 -21.43 -12.87 -18.15
CA GLU A 354 -21.64 -11.61 -18.81
C GLU A 354 -20.97 -10.49 -18.03
N LEU A 355 -20.04 -9.74 -18.67
CA LEU A 355 -19.18 -8.76 -18.03
C LEU A 355 -19.49 -7.30 -18.46
N GLU A 356 -20.74 -7.01 -18.83
CA GLU A 356 -21.09 -5.71 -19.39
C GLU A 356 -20.89 -4.54 -18.41
N SER A 357 -21.14 -4.75 -17.12
CA SER A 357 -20.98 -3.74 -16.07
C SER A 357 -19.53 -3.57 -15.59
N MET A 358 -18.61 -4.44 -16.04
CA MET A 358 -17.24 -4.46 -15.55
C MET A 358 -16.52 -3.13 -15.73
N GLU A 359 -15.93 -2.61 -14.64
CA GLU A 359 -15.10 -1.41 -14.62
C GLU A 359 -13.65 -1.72 -14.23
N TYR A 360 -13.42 -2.73 -13.38
CA TYR A 360 -12.10 -3.10 -12.84
C TYR A 360 -11.88 -4.62 -12.89
N MET A 361 -10.85 -5.06 -13.63
CA MET A 361 -10.50 -6.48 -13.83
C MET A 361 -8.98 -6.62 -13.98
N GLY A 362 -8.23 -6.34 -12.92
CA GLY A 362 -6.75 -6.47 -12.90
C GLY A 362 -6.30 -7.75 -12.19
N ASP A 363 -4.97 -7.98 -12.19
CA ASP A 363 -4.27 -9.05 -11.43
C ASP A 363 -4.69 -10.48 -11.80
N TRP A 364 -4.86 -10.73 -13.11
CA TRP A 364 -5.10 -12.08 -13.66
C TRP A 364 -3.85 -12.71 -14.31
N PHE A 365 -2.71 -12.04 -14.29
CA PHE A 365 -1.48 -12.45 -15.02
C PHE A 365 -1.00 -13.85 -14.68
N ASP A 366 -0.90 -14.20 -13.39
CA ASP A 366 -0.39 -15.51 -12.93
C ASP A 366 -1.26 -16.68 -13.40
N VAL A 367 -2.54 -16.39 -13.68
CA VAL A 367 -3.56 -17.35 -14.10
C VAL A 367 -3.55 -17.54 -15.61
N ILE A 368 -3.37 -16.45 -16.36
CA ILE A 368 -3.53 -16.40 -17.81
C ILE A 368 -2.50 -17.30 -18.50
N ASP A 369 -1.22 -17.13 -18.21
CA ASP A 369 -0.16 -17.85 -18.92
C ASP A 369 -0.21 -19.36 -18.70
N LYS A 370 -0.71 -19.80 -17.53
CA LYS A 370 -0.89 -21.23 -17.22
C LYS A 370 -2.11 -21.86 -17.88
N HIS A 371 -3.18 -21.07 -18.10
CA HIS A 371 -4.50 -21.59 -18.43
C HIS A 371 -5.16 -20.90 -19.64
N ILE A 372 -4.38 -20.19 -20.47
CA ILE A 372 -4.90 -19.39 -21.60
C ILE A 372 -5.83 -20.18 -22.54
N ASP A 373 -5.57 -21.48 -22.74
CA ASP A 373 -6.37 -22.33 -23.61
C ASP A 373 -7.73 -22.73 -23.01
N LYS A 374 -7.95 -22.50 -21.70
CA LYS A 374 -9.23 -22.73 -21.03
C LYS A 374 -10.17 -21.52 -21.10
N PHE A 375 -9.67 -20.35 -21.53
CA PHE A 375 -10.49 -19.14 -21.66
C PHE A 375 -11.16 -19.04 -23.03
N SER A 376 -12.43 -18.61 -23.07
CA SER A 376 -13.10 -18.28 -24.34
C SER A 376 -12.51 -17.02 -24.96
N LEU A 377 -12.69 -16.85 -26.28
CA LEU A 377 -12.23 -15.63 -26.99
C LEU A 377 -12.88 -14.35 -26.41
N LYS A 378 -14.09 -14.44 -25.91
CA LYS A 378 -14.77 -13.35 -25.21
C LYS A 378 -14.01 -12.93 -23.96
N TRP A 379 -13.56 -13.90 -23.14
CA TRP A 379 -12.74 -13.65 -21.96
C TRP A 379 -11.37 -13.07 -22.30
N ILE A 380 -10.70 -13.60 -23.32
CA ILE A 380 -9.42 -13.09 -23.81
C ILE A 380 -9.54 -11.62 -24.21
N LEU A 381 -10.63 -11.25 -24.89
CA LEU A 381 -10.92 -9.87 -25.25
C LEU A 381 -11.13 -8.97 -24.00
N TYR A 382 -11.86 -9.44 -22.97
CA TYR A 382 -11.99 -8.70 -21.72
C TYR A 382 -10.67 -8.55 -20.99
N LEU A 383 -9.88 -9.62 -20.88
CA LEU A 383 -8.56 -9.56 -20.25
C LEU A 383 -7.66 -8.53 -20.95
N TYR A 384 -7.67 -8.52 -22.28
CA TYR A 384 -6.97 -7.49 -23.07
C TYR A 384 -7.52 -6.09 -22.81
N ALA A 385 -8.84 -5.92 -22.80
CA ALA A 385 -9.49 -4.62 -22.63
C ALA A 385 -9.21 -4.01 -21.24
N PHE A 386 -8.92 -4.84 -20.24
CA PHE A 386 -8.59 -4.44 -18.88
C PHE A 386 -7.09 -4.55 -18.56
N ASP A 387 -6.24 -4.42 -19.59
CA ASP A 387 -4.78 -4.33 -19.46
C ASP A 387 -4.07 -5.55 -18.86
N ASN A 388 -4.68 -6.74 -18.87
CA ASN A 388 -4.04 -7.99 -18.47
C ASN A 388 -3.24 -8.60 -19.64
N ASN A 389 -2.43 -7.80 -20.33
CA ASN A 389 -1.74 -8.20 -21.54
C ASN A 389 -0.51 -9.04 -21.24
N THR A 390 -0.50 -10.29 -21.75
CA THR A 390 0.65 -11.18 -21.80
C THR A 390 0.93 -11.57 -23.25
N GLU A 391 2.10 -12.15 -23.51
CA GLU A 391 2.42 -12.69 -24.84
C GLU A 391 1.41 -13.75 -25.29
N SER A 392 0.88 -14.52 -24.35
CA SER A 392 -0.14 -15.53 -24.60
C SER A 392 -1.45 -14.92 -25.09
N ILE A 393 -1.89 -13.81 -24.47
CA ILE A 393 -3.09 -13.07 -24.92
C ILE A 393 -2.84 -12.46 -26.30
N GLU A 394 -1.71 -11.78 -26.52
CA GLU A 394 -1.39 -11.16 -27.81
C GLU A 394 -1.37 -12.20 -28.94
N ARG A 395 -0.80 -13.40 -28.70
CA ARG A 395 -0.81 -14.51 -29.66
C ARG A 395 -2.23 -14.96 -29.97
N LYS A 396 -3.08 -15.21 -28.96
CA LYS A 396 -4.48 -15.65 -29.16
C LYS A 396 -5.32 -14.60 -29.88
N LEU A 397 -5.11 -13.32 -29.58
CA LEU A 397 -5.75 -12.21 -30.29
C LEU A 397 -5.38 -12.22 -31.78
N LYS A 398 -4.10 -12.32 -32.10
CA LYS A 398 -3.60 -12.35 -33.48
C LYS A 398 -4.16 -13.54 -34.26
N GLU A 399 -4.10 -14.74 -33.68
CA GLU A 399 -4.60 -15.97 -34.31
C GLU A 399 -6.10 -15.92 -34.62
N ASN A 400 -6.91 -15.16 -33.87
CA ASN A 400 -8.37 -15.13 -33.92
C ASN A 400 -8.94 -13.73 -34.17
N ILE A 401 -8.18 -12.81 -34.76
CA ILE A 401 -8.51 -11.38 -34.79
C ILE A 401 -9.86 -11.06 -35.42
N LYS A 402 -10.25 -11.73 -36.51
CA LYS A 402 -11.53 -11.51 -37.19
C LYS A 402 -12.74 -11.90 -36.32
N GLU A 403 -12.63 -13.03 -35.63
CA GLU A 403 -13.69 -13.51 -34.73
C GLU A 403 -13.79 -12.62 -33.48
N ILE A 404 -12.65 -12.22 -32.91
CA ILE A 404 -12.58 -11.30 -31.75
C ILE A 404 -13.15 -9.94 -32.13
N HIS A 405 -12.88 -9.42 -33.33
CA HIS A 405 -13.47 -8.16 -33.81
C HIS A 405 -14.98 -8.25 -33.90
N LYS A 406 -15.52 -9.40 -34.38
CA LYS A 406 -16.96 -9.66 -34.42
C LYS A 406 -17.55 -9.67 -33.01
N ILE A 407 -16.95 -10.43 -32.07
CA ILE A 407 -17.38 -10.50 -30.67
C ILE A 407 -17.34 -9.09 -30.03
N ALA A 408 -16.27 -8.33 -30.26
CA ALA A 408 -16.11 -6.97 -29.75
C ALA A 408 -17.21 -6.02 -30.24
N SER A 409 -17.71 -6.24 -31.48
CA SER A 409 -18.76 -5.40 -32.07
C SER A 409 -20.13 -5.61 -31.41
N GLU A 410 -20.35 -6.75 -30.78
CA GLU A 410 -21.61 -7.09 -30.06
C GLU A 410 -21.62 -6.60 -28.60
N ILE A 411 -20.45 -6.34 -28.00
CA ILE A 411 -20.28 -5.96 -26.59
C ILE A 411 -20.34 -4.45 -26.43
N LYS A 412 -21.20 -3.94 -25.52
CA LYS A 412 -21.37 -2.51 -25.27
C LYS A 412 -20.39 -1.91 -24.26
N ASN A 413 -19.65 -2.74 -23.52
CA ASN A 413 -18.70 -2.27 -22.51
C ASN A 413 -17.68 -1.30 -23.11
N LYS A 414 -17.50 -0.13 -22.48
CA LYS A 414 -16.65 0.96 -22.98
C LYS A 414 -15.17 0.58 -23.15
N LYS A 415 -14.65 -0.24 -22.23
CA LYS A 415 -13.27 -0.73 -22.28
C LYS A 415 -13.07 -1.67 -23.46
N VAL A 416 -14.02 -2.57 -23.70
CA VAL A 416 -14.02 -3.50 -24.84
C VAL A 416 -14.11 -2.71 -26.17
N GLN A 417 -14.95 -1.68 -26.23
CA GLN A 417 -15.03 -0.81 -27.43
C GLN A 417 -13.74 -0.03 -27.68
N SER A 418 -13.03 0.37 -26.61
CA SER A 418 -11.70 0.97 -26.75
C SER A 418 -10.66 -0.07 -27.21
N ALA A 419 -10.68 -1.27 -26.65
CA ALA A 419 -9.82 -2.37 -27.05
C ALA A 419 -10.04 -2.75 -28.53
N LYS A 420 -11.31 -2.80 -28.99
CA LYS A 420 -11.67 -3.01 -30.41
C LYS A 420 -10.93 -2.02 -31.32
N ARG A 421 -11.00 -0.72 -31.01
CA ARG A 421 -10.31 0.32 -31.81
C ARG A 421 -8.78 0.16 -31.77
N LYS A 422 -8.20 -0.24 -30.64
CA LYS A 422 -6.77 -0.54 -30.53
C LYS A 422 -6.39 -1.71 -31.44
N LEU A 423 -7.19 -2.79 -31.44
CA LEU A 423 -6.97 -3.95 -32.29
C LEU A 423 -7.13 -3.60 -33.78
N GLU A 424 -8.09 -2.75 -34.16
CA GLU A 424 -8.25 -2.22 -35.51
C GLU A 424 -7.00 -1.47 -35.99
N ASN A 425 -6.33 -0.71 -35.10
CA ASN A 425 -5.07 -0.03 -35.43
C ASN A 425 -3.90 -1.01 -35.56
N ILE A 426 -3.81 -2.02 -34.72
CA ILE A 426 -2.69 -2.98 -34.71
C ILE A 426 -2.78 -3.94 -35.89
N TYR A 427 -3.99 -4.43 -36.17
CA TYR A 427 -4.26 -5.48 -37.18
C TYR A 427 -5.05 -4.92 -38.39
N TYR A 428 -4.76 -3.70 -38.77
CA TYR A 428 -5.47 -3.01 -39.86
C TYR A 428 -5.49 -3.82 -41.17
N ASP A 429 -4.36 -4.38 -41.57
CA ASP A 429 -4.27 -5.13 -42.83
C ASP A 429 -5.17 -6.39 -42.83
N ASP A 430 -5.39 -7.01 -41.68
CA ASP A 430 -6.28 -8.18 -41.51
C ASP A 430 -7.76 -7.77 -41.41
N LEU A 431 -8.05 -6.52 -41.02
CA LEU A 431 -9.38 -6.00 -40.70
C LEU A 431 -9.89 -4.90 -41.64
N LYS A 432 -9.10 -4.48 -42.62
CA LYS A 432 -9.38 -3.32 -43.49
C LYS A 432 -10.76 -3.35 -44.18
N GLU A 433 -11.33 -4.55 -44.33
CA GLU A 433 -12.67 -4.69 -44.95
C GLU A 433 -13.81 -4.43 -43.96
N VAL A 434 -13.54 -4.38 -42.66
CA VAL A 434 -14.56 -4.26 -41.59
C VAL A 434 -14.37 -3.02 -40.71
N VAL A 435 -13.29 -2.28 -40.85
CA VAL A 435 -13.06 -1.00 -40.17
C VAL A 435 -13.71 0.16 -40.94
N ASP A 436 -14.06 1.24 -40.24
CA ASP A 436 -14.80 2.39 -40.77
C ASP A 436 -13.90 3.55 -41.21
N TYR A 437 -12.59 3.33 -41.38
CA TYR A 437 -11.63 4.30 -41.86
C TYR A 437 -10.66 3.70 -42.87
N GLU A 438 -10.13 4.55 -43.73
CA GLU A 438 -9.13 4.21 -44.76
C GLU A 438 -7.82 4.98 -44.52
N ILE A 439 -6.69 4.32 -44.85
CA ILE A 439 -5.37 4.92 -44.83
C ILE A 439 -4.96 5.27 -46.23
N PHE A 440 -4.65 6.53 -46.46
CA PHE A 440 -4.22 7.05 -47.73
C PHE A 440 -2.71 7.37 -47.75
N ASP A 441 -2.12 7.31 -48.92
CA ASP A 441 -0.72 7.56 -49.21
C ASP A 441 -0.44 9.04 -49.55
N SER A 442 -1.48 9.86 -49.68
CA SER A 442 -1.37 11.29 -50.01
C SER A 442 -2.28 12.15 -49.16
N ILE A 443 -1.84 13.37 -48.91
CA ILE A 443 -2.58 14.32 -48.06
C ILE A 443 -3.82 14.85 -48.77
N GLU A 444 -3.78 14.94 -50.11
CA GLU A 444 -4.90 15.38 -50.94
C GLU A 444 -6.11 14.46 -50.74
N LYS A 445 -5.91 13.15 -50.74
CA LYS A 445 -7.01 12.17 -50.50
C LYS A 445 -7.65 12.36 -49.14
N TYR A 446 -6.84 12.64 -48.10
CA TYR A 446 -7.39 12.95 -46.76
C TYR A 446 -8.15 14.29 -46.79
N GLU A 447 -7.63 15.32 -47.50
CA GLU A 447 -8.31 16.59 -47.67
C GLU A 447 -9.64 16.47 -48.41
N GLU A 448 -9.78 15.56 -49.37
CA GLU A 448 -11.03 15.30 -50.10
C GLU A 448 -12.04 14.52 -49.22
N THR A 449 -11.59 13.56 -48.46
CA THR A 449 -12.41 12.61 -47.69
C THR A 449 -12.89 13.17 -46.37
N ILE A 450 -12.03 13.87 -45.61
CA ILE A 450 -12.34 14.37 -44.29
C ILE A 450 -13.34 15.51 -44.34
N LYS A 451 -14.49 15.34 -43.72
CA LYS A 451 -15.58 16.32 -43.56
C LYS A 451 -15.90 16.48 -42.08
N LEU A 452 -15.81 17.68 -41.57
CA LEU A 452 -16.21 18.02 -40.21
C LEU A 452 -17.65 18.54 -40.18
N ASN A 453 -18.50 18.03 -39.34
CA ASN A 453 -19.84 18.58 -39.14
C ASN A 453 -19.79 19.79 -38.18
N LYS A 454 -20.84 20.60 -38.13
CA LYS A 454 -20.91 21.81 -37.29
C LYS A 454 -20.68 21.55 -35.79
N LYS A 455 -21.07 20.38 -35.28
CA LYS A 455 -20.88 20.00 -33.87
C LYS A 455 -19.39 19.72 -33.57
N ASP A 456 -18.72 19.06 -34.49
CA ASP A 456 -17.31 18.71 -34.36
C ASP A 456 -16.41 19.91 -34.58
N GLU A 457 -16.74 20.79 -35.56
CA GLU A 457 -16.05 22.07 -35.74
C GLU A 457 -16.12 22.93 -34.46
N LYS A 458 -17.23 22.96 -33.76
CA LYS A 458 -17.39 23.68 -32.50
C LYS A 458 -16.45 23.17 -31.42
N LYS A 459 -16.19 21.87 -31.33
CA LYS A 459 -15.29 21.28 -30.33
C LYS A 459 -13.83 21.72 -30.50
N VAL A 460 -13.42 21.99 -31.76
CA VAL A 460 -12.04 22.36 -32.14
C VAL A 460 -11.95 23.77 -32.68
N SER A 461 -12.95 24.63 -32.41
CA SER A 461 -13.02 26.02 -32.88
C SER A 461 -11.88 26.90 -32.39
N TYR A 462 -11.19 26.52 -31.31
CA TYR A 462 -10.00 27.24 -30.86
C TYR A 462 -8.79 27.13 -31.79
N ILE A 463 -8.86 26.27 -32.82
CA ILE A 463 -7.88 26.17 -33.91
C ILE A 463 -8.35 27.08 -35.03
N GLU A 464 -7.88 28.31 -35.00
CA GLU A 464 -8.34 29.37 -35.90
C GLU A 464 -7.44 29.52 -37.17
N ASN A 465 -6.15 29.31 -36.99
CA ASN A 465 -5.15 29.45 -38.03
C ASN A 465 -4.25 28.19 -38.09
N CYS A 466 -3.77 27.90 -39.32
CA CYS A 466 -2.87 26.77 -39.51
C CYS A 466 -1.67 27.26 -40.34
N ASN A 467 -0.46 26.96 -39.85
CA ASN A 467 0.80 27.21 -40.56
C ASN A 467 1.62 25.91 -40.74
N VAL A 468 0.95 24.75 -40.59
CA VAL A 468 1.57 23.45 -40.78
C VAL A 468 1.75 23.14 -42.25
N LEU A 469 2.97 22.82 -42.64
CA LEU A 469 3.32 22.50 -44.03
C LEU A 469 3.10 20.99 -44.30
N ILE A 470 2.83 20.67 -45.56
CA ILE A 470 2.93 19.28 -46.03
C ILE A 470 4.39 18.85 -46.06
N LYS A 471 4.67 17.56 -46.20
CA LYS A 471 6.00 16.94 -46.02
C LYS A 471 7.08 17.53 -46.94
N ASP A 472 6.74 17.87 -48.20
CA ASP A 472 7.65 18.48 -49.16
C ASP A 472 7.79 20.00 -49.00
N LYS A 473 7.11 20.58 -48.02
CA LYS A 473 7.09 22.04 -47.72
C LYS A 473 6.54 22.95 -48.82
N SER A 474 5.85 22.40 -49.79
CA SER A 474 5.34 23.15 -50.95
C SER A 474 4.14 24.05 -50.62
N ARG A 475 3.35 23.68 -49.65
CA ARG A 475 2.14 24.42 -49.20
C ARG A 475 1.75 24.13 -47.77
N ILE A 476 0.86 24.97 -47.27
CA ILE A 476 0.18 24.75 -46.00
C ILE A 476 -0.93 23.70 -46.18
N VAL A 477 -1.07 22.78 -45.21
CA VAL A 477 -2.17 21.80 -45.20
C VAL A 477 -3.52 22.47 -44.92
N ASP A 478 -4.61 21.95 -45.43
CA ASP A 478 -5.96 22.42 -45.10
C ASP A 478 -6.19 22.31 -43.58
N ILE A 479 -6.63 23.39 -42.95
CA ILE A 479 -6.88 23.49 -41.51
C ILE A 479 -7.81 22.39 -40.96
N LYS A 480 -8.72 21.87 -41.82
CA LYS A 480 -9.63 20.78 -41.41
C LYS A 480 -8.88 19.50 -41.06
N ILE A 481 -7.71 19.24 -41.63
CA ILE A 481 -6.84 18.11 -41.31
C ILE A 481 -6.32 18.26 -39.90
N ILE A 482 -5.83 19.42 -39.53
CA ILE A 482 -5.36 19.68 -38.15
C ILE A 482 -6.51 19.59 -37.16
N LYS A 483 -7.65 20.20 -37.48
CA LYS A 483 -8.87 20.09 -36.66
C LYS A 483 -9.31 18.64 -36.45
N TYR A 484 -9.21 17.81 -37.50
CA TYR A 484 -9.52 16.38 -37.42
C TYR A 484 -8.57 15.61 -36.48
N ILE A 485 -7.27 15.85 -36.56
CA ILE A 485 -6.28 15.26 -35.68
C ILE A 485 -6.65 15.52 -34.20
N TYR A 486 -6.91 16.79 -33.87
CA TYR A 486 -7.24 17.16 -32.47
C TYR A 486 -8.61 16.64 -32.06
N LEU A 487 -9.59 16.56 -32.94
CA LEU A 487 -10.90 16.01 -32.69
C LEU A 487 -10.80 14.51 -32.33
N LYS A 488 -10.03 13.73 -33.09
CA LYS A 488 -9.85 12.30 -32.83
C LYS A 488 -9.22 12.04 -31.45
N TYR A 489 -8.23 12.81 -31.06
CA TYR A 489 -7.65 12.70 -29.73
C TYR A 489 -8.59 13.18 -28.61
N LEU A 490 -9.46 14.13 -28.87
CA LEU A 490 -10.50 14.56 -27.94
C LEU A 490 -11.55 13.46 -27.70
N GLU A 491 -11.83 12.64 -28.72
CA GLU A 491 -12.77 11.51 -28.64
C GLU A 491 -12.25 10.33 -27.80
N LEU A 492 -10.93 10.16 -27.68
CA LEU A 492 -10.32 9.11 -26.89
C LEU A 492 -10.52 9.31 -25.37
N LYS A 493 -10.79 10.53 -24.91
CA LYS A 493 -10.96 10.90 -23.49
C LYS A 493 -9.73 10.48 -22.65
N ARG A 494 -9.90 9.46 -21.75
CA ARG A 494 -8.85 9.00 -20.86
C ARG A 494 -8.04 7.81 -21.38
N ASP A 495 -8.44 7.21 -22.50
CA ASP A 495 -7.77 6.05 -23.10
C ASP A 495 -6.95 6.48 -24.32
N ILE A 496 -5.84 7.14 -24.07
CA ILE A 496 -4.98 7.75 -25.08
C ILE A 496 -4.01 6.72 -25.66
N TYR A 497 -3.90 6.64 -26.98
CA TYR A 497 -2.92 5.83 -27.71
C TYR A 497 -2.66 6.43 -29.11
N TYR A 498 -1.60 5.94 -29.80
CA TYR A 498 -1.32 6.36 -31.18
C TYR A 498 -2.38 5.81 -32.12
N LEU A 499 -3.06 6.68 -32.86
CA LEU A 499 -4.03 6.30 -33.87
C LEU A 499 -3.31 6.10 -35.19
N LEU A 500 -3.48 4.94 -35.86
CA LEU A 500 -2.79 4.60 -37.10
C LEU A 500 -3.16 5.58 -38.20
N GLU A 501 -4.44 5.91 -38.39
CA GLU A 501 -4.91 6.91 -39.29
C GLU A 501 -4.24 8.28 -39.07
N ILE A 502 -4.18 8.73 -37.83
CA ILE A 502 -3.57 10.02 -37.48
C ILE A 502 -2.05 10.00 -37.69
N ASN A 503 -1.38 8.90 -37.37
CA ASN A 503 0.04 8.71 -37.64
C ASN A 503 0.32 8.80 -39.15
N SER A 504 -0.54 8.20 -39.99
CA SER A 504 -0.40 8.27 -41.44
C SER A 504 -0.55 9.71 -41.96
N ILE A 505 -1.56 10.44 -41.46
CA ILE A 505 -1.73 11.86 -41.77
C ILE A 505 -0.48 12.68 -41.35
N ILE A 506 -0.03 12.52 -40.11
CA ILE A 506 1.14 13.27 -39.60
C ILE A 506 2.43 12.90 -40.35
N GLY A 507 2.54 11.63 -40.79
CA GLY A 507 3.64 11.17 -41.65
C GLY A 507 3.71 11.88 -43.02
N LEU A 508 2.60 12.50 -43.48
CA LEU A 508 2.48 13.30 -44.68
C LEU A 508 2.67 14.81 -44.44
N LEU A 509 2.85 15.25 -43.20
CA LEU A 509 3.13 16.62 -42.79
C LEU A 509 4.62 16.87 -42.59
N ASP A 510 5.04 18.15 -42.68
CA ASP A 510 6.37 18.55 -42.21
C ASP A 510 6.42 18.51 -40.68
N ARG A 511 7.27 17.64 -40.14
CA ARG A 511 7.33 17.35 -38.72
C ARG A 511 7.65 18.59 -37.86
N GLU A 512 8.54 19.44 -38.32
CA GLU A 512 8.99 20.62 -37.57
C GLU A 512 7.87 21.66 -37.44
N SER A 513 7.21 21.97 -38.52
CA SER A 513 6.07 22.90 -38.52
C SER A 513 4.89 22.36 -37.72
N PHE A 514 4.62 21.03 -37.80
CA PHE A 514 3.58 20.41 -37.01
C PHE A 514 3.86 20.46 -35.49
N LEU A 515 5.08 20.12 -35.06
CA LEU A 515 5.45 20.17 -33.65
C LEU A 515 5.46 21.60 -33.10
N THR A 516 5.95 22.56 -33.89
CA THR A 516 5.90 23.99 -33.54
C THR A 516 4.46 24.44 -33.34
N PHE A 517 3.57 24.06 -34.27
CA PHE A 517 2.15 24.34 -34.18
C PHE A 517 1.53 23.71 -32.91
N ALA A 518 1.77 22.43 -32.67
CA ALA A 518 1.22 21.69 -31.50
C ALA A 518 1.68 22.32 -30.18
N LYS A 519 2.97 22.73 -30.11
CA LYS A 519 3.53 23.44 -28.95
C LYS A 519 2.80 24.78 -28.71
N ASN A 520 2.63 25.59 -29.77
CA ASN A 520 1.98 26.89 -29.67
C ASN A 520 0.51 26.76 -29.22
N ILE A 521 -0.25 25.82 -29.82
CA ILE A 521 -1.64 25.56 -29.38
C ILE A 521 -1.69 25.12 -27.91
N TYR A 522 -0.76 24.29 -27.46
CA TYR A 522 -0.70 23.92 -26.05
C TYR A 522 -0.43 25.14 -25.13
N ILE A 523 0.55 25.97 -25.48
CA ILE A 523 0.95 27.12 -24.67
C ILE A 523 -0.14 28.20 -24.64
N GLU A 524 -0.78 28.49 -25.78
CA GLU A 524 -1.75 29.58 -25.90
C GLU A 524 -3.15 29.22 -25.42
N LYS A 525 -3.62 28.00 -25.74
CA LYS A 525 -5.02 27.61 -25.50
C LYS A 525 -5.23 26.71 -24.31
N HIS A 526 -4.16 26.09 -23.75
CA HIS A 526 -4.19 25.18 -22.59
C HIS A 526 -5.28 24.11 -22.67
N LYS A 527 -5.50 23.51 -23.84
CA LYS A 527 -6.51 22.48 -24.07
C LYS A 527 -5.93 21.09 -23.88
N GLU A 528 -6.76 20.18 -23.30
CA GLU A 528 -6.39 18.79 -23.07
C GLU A 528 -5.88 18.09 -24.34
N ALA A 529 -6.63 18.18 -25.45
CA ALA A 529 -6.22 17.60 -26.72
C ALA A 529 -4.88 18.16 -27.23
N ALA A 530 -4.57 19.44 -26.96
CA ALA A 530 -3.29 20.03 -27.32
C ALA A 530 -2.13 19.45 -26.51
N ALA A 531 -2.31 19.25 -25.18
CA ALA A 531 -1.34 18.56 -24.33
C ALA A 531 -1.08 17.14 -24.84
N ILE A 532 -2.13 16.41 -25.19
CA ILE A 532 -2.05 15.02 -25.69
C ILE A 532 -1.25 14.96 -27.00
N VAL A 533 -1.67 15.73 -28.02
CA VAL A 533 -1.02 15.75 -29.35
C VAL A 533 0.45 16.15 -29.20
N TYR A 534 0.73 17.21 -28.47
CA TYR A 534 2.11 17.69 -28.28
C TYR A 534 2.97 16.63 -27.57
N SER A 535 2.44 15.95 -26.55
CA SER A 535 3.17 14.89 -25.82
C SER A 535 3.47 13.66 -26.66
N LEU A 536 2.47 13.19 -27.42
CA LEU A 536 2.63 11.95 -28.20
C LEU A 536 3.70 12.11 -29.30
N TYR A 537 3.78 13.28 -29.91
CA TYR A 537 4.65 13.51 -31.08
C TYR A 537 5.92 14.32 -30.79
N GLY A 538 5.94 15.09 -29.71
CA GLY A 538 7.08 15.94 -29.31
C GLY A 538 8.12 15.30 -28.42
N GLY A 539 7.88 14.05 -27.96
CA GLY A 539 8.84 13.26 -27.18
C GLY A 539 9.20 13.88 -25.83
N ASP A 540 10.42 13.61 -25.36
CA ASP A 540 10.88 14.01 -24.01
C ASP A 540 10.90 15.54 -23.80
N GLU A 541 11.09 16.35 -24.87
CA GLU A 541 11.02 17.80 -24.76
C GLU A 541 9.60 18.26 -24.41
N ALA A 542 8.60 17.75 -25.13
CA ALA A 542 7.20 18.03 -24.81
C ALA A 542 6.80 17.59 -23.40
N LEU A 543 7.21 16.41 -23.00
CA LEU A 543 6.98 15.91 -21.63
C LEU A 543 7.60 16.82 -20.59
N ARG A 544 8.78 17.37 -20.82
CA ARG A 544 9.44 18.32 -19.92
C ARG A 544 8.65 19.61 -19.75
N GLU A 545 8.12 20.15 -20.82
CA GLU A 545 7.34 21.38 -20.79
C GLU A 545 5.99 21.18 -20.11
N ILE A 546 5.31 20.08 -20.43
CA ILE A 546 4.00 19.77 -19.85
C ILE A 546 4.13 19.45 -18.34
N TYR A 547 5.17 18.71 -17.93
CA TYR A 547 5.43 18.41 -16.51
C TYR A 547 5.54 19.67 -15.65
N LYS A 548 6.14 20.74 -16.14
CA LYS A 548 6.25 22.00 -15.39
C LYS A 548 4.89 22.58 -14.96
N LYS A 549 3.83 22.31 -15.75
CA LYS A 549 2.48 22.85 -15.52
C LYS A 549 1.50 21.82 -14.97
N GLU A 550 1.62 20.55 -15.39
CA GLU A 550 0.64 19.51 -15.21
C GLU A 550 1.08 18.37 -14.25
N LYS A 551 2.22 18.53 -13.55
CA LYS A 551 2.81 17.47 -12.70
C LYS A 551 1.86 16.89 -11.63
N ASP A 552 0.88 17.66 -11.18
CA ASP A 552 -0.08 17.29 -10.15
C ASP A 552 -1.48 16.95 -10.72
N SER A 553 -1.55 16.63 -12.04
CA SER A 553 -2.80 16.30 -12.73
C SER A 553 -2.87 14.83 -13.15
N ASN A 554 -4.05 14.24 -13.09
CA ASN A 554 -4.32 12.90 -13.60
C ASN A 554 -4.14 12.82 -15.13
N LEU A 555 -4.36 13.93 -15.86
CA LEU A 555 -4.11 14.01 -17.29
C LEU A 555 -2.65 13.68 -17.62
N PHE A 556 -1.71 14.20 -16.84
CA PHE A 556 -0.30 13.95 -17.10
C PHE A 556 0.09 12.49 -16.91
N LEU A 557 -0.50 11.80 -15.93
CA LEU A 557 -0.31 10.35 -15.76
C LEU A 557 -0.88 9.56 -16.94
N ILE A 558 -2.06 9.95 -17.45
CA ILE A 558 -2.66 9.35 -18.64
C ILE A 558 -1.73 9.55 -19.86
N ILE A 559 -1.17 10.73 -20.02
CA ILE A 559 -0.16 11.03 -21.06
C ILE A 559 1.06 10.11 -20.90
N LEU A 560 1.62 10.00 -19.70
CA LEU A 560 2.78 9.14 -19.43
C LEU A 560 2.52 7.66 -19.70
N SER A 561 1.27 7.20 -19.50
CA SER A 561 0.89 5.83 -19.83
C SER A 561 0.81 5.55 -21.34
N SER A 562 0.69 6.59 -22.16
CA SER A 562 0.38 6.52 -23.58
C SER A 562 1.58 6.81 -24.49
N VAL A 563 2.56 7.55 -23.99
CA VAL A 563 3.78 7.86 -24.76
C VAL A 563 4.73 6.67 -24.77
N LYS A 564 5.66 6.65 -25.73
CA LYS A 564 6.73 5.66 -25.76
C LYS A 564 7.51 5.70 -24.44
N THR A 565 7.73 4.55 -23.84
CA THR A 565 8.51 4.41 -22.62
C THR A 565 9.96 4.81 -22.87
N THR A 566 10.40 5.89 -22.22
CA THR A 566 11.77 6.41 -22.27
C THR A 566 12.34 6.50 -20.87
N LYS A 567 13.65 6.65 -20.74
CA LYS A 567 14.31 6.92 -19.44
C LYS A 567 13.69 8.15 -18.76
N TYR A 568 13.33 9.14 -19.54
CA TYR A 568 12.76 10.38 -19.02
C TYR A 568 11.30 10.20 -18.57
N SER A 569 10.45 9.50 -19.33
CA SER A 569 9.07 9.23 -18.94
C SER A 569 8.97 8.40 -17.66
N ILE A 570 9.82 7.37 -17.50
CA ILE A 570 9.90 6.59 -16.26
C ILE A 570 10.36 7.45 -15.09
N LYS A 571 11.38 8.29 -15.29
CA LYS A 571 11.82 9.22 -14.26
C LYS A 571 10.70 10.13 -13.78
N LEU A 572 9.88 10.67 -14.68
CA LEU A 572 8.75 11.52 -14.33
C LEU A 572 7.70 10.76 -13.50
N LEU A 573 7.45 9.48 -13.79
CA LEU A 573 6.57 8.64 -12.97
C LEU A 573 7.10 8.46 -11.56
N TYR A 574 8.40 8.17 -11.40
CA TYR A 574 9.03 8.07 -10.08
C TYR A 574 9.06 9.42 -9.34
N ASP A 575 9.23 10.54 -10.05
CA ASP A 575 9.15 11.87 -9.47
C ASP A 575 7.74 12.18 -8.92
N ILE A 576 6.69 11.82 -9.64
CA ILE A 576 5.32 11.93 -9.17
C ILE A 576 5.09 11.04 -7.97
N TYR A 577 5.40 9.76 -8.06
CA TYR A 577 5.26 8.79 -6.98
C TYR A 577 5.91 9.25 -5.67
N SER A 578 7.14 9.77 -5.75
CA SER A 578 7.94 10.13 -4.57
C SER A 578 7.67 11.53 -4.00
N LYS A 579 7.20 12.49 -4.83
CA LYS A 579 7.13 13.91 -4.46
C LYS A 579 5.71 14.44 -4.27
N THR A 580 4.68 13.77 -4.81
CA THR A 580 3.29 14.24 -4.68
C THR A 580 2.74 14.04 -3.26
N LYS A 581 1.96 15.01 -2.80
CA LYS A 581 1.22 14.93 -1.53
C LYS A 581 -0.18 14.32 -1.69
N LYS A 582 -0.66 14.15 -2.95
CA LYS A 582 -1.97 13.59 -3.25
C LYS A 582 -1.87 12.06 -3.27
N SER A 583 -2.56 11.36 -2.35
CA SER A 583 -2.53 9.89 -2.23
C SER A 583 -2.96 9.20 -3.53
N GLU A 584 -4.08 9.60 -4.10
CA GLU A 584 -4.61 9.05 -5.36
C GLU A 584 -3.60 9.14 -6.52
N LEU A 585 -2.96 10.30 -6.68
CA LEU A 585 -1.98 10.50 -7.74
C LEU A 585 -0.72 9.64 -7.53
N ARG A 586 -0.33 9.42 -6.27
CA ARG A 586 0.79 8.55 -5.91
C ARG A 586 0.49 7.10 -6.23
N GLU A 587 -0.69 6.62 -5.86
CA GLU A 587 -1.17 5.26 -6.12
C GLU A 587 -1.26 4.98 -7.63
N ASN A 588 -1.83 5.91 -8.38
CA ASN A 588 -1.90 5.81 -9.84
C ASN A 588 -0.52 5.81 -10.50
N ALA A 589 0.43 6.62 -10.02
CA ALA A 589 1.81 6.60 -10.52
C ALA A 589 2.49 5.27 -10.22
N PHE A 590 2.31 4.73 -9.01
CA PHE A 590 2.82 3.42 -8.62
C PHE A 590 2.21 2.28 -9.46
N TYR A 591 0.91 2.34 -9.71
CA TYR A 591 0.23 1.40 -10.61
C TYR A 591 0.84 1.41 -12.02
N LEU A 592 1.12 2.59 -12.59
CA LEU A 592 1.76 2.70 -13.90
C LEU A 592 3.20 2.20 -13.91
N ILE A 593 3.98 2.45 -12.85
CA ILE A 593 5.32 1.89 -12.70
C ILE A 593 5.27 0.36 -12.70
N ASN A 594 4.37 -0.23 -11.90
CA ASN A 594 4.14 -1.68 -11.86
C ASN A 594 3.74 -2.24 -13.24
N LYS A 595 2.86 -1.56 -13.95
CA LYS A 595 2.43 -1.96 -15.29
C LYS A 595 3.59 -1.97 -16.29
N ILE A 596 4.44 -0.95 -16.25
CA ILE A 596 5.63 -0.86 -17.12
C ILE A 596 6.63 -1.95 -16.74
N SER A 597 6.86 -2.17 -15.45
CA SER A 597 7.74 -3.19 -14.89
C SER A 597 7.35 -4.58 -15.41
N LYS A 598 6.09 -4.97 -15.27
CA LYS A 598 5.55 -6.23 -15.80
C LYS A 598 5.70 -6.35 -17.33
N LYS A 599 5.41 -5.28 -18.07
CA LYS A 599 5.53 -5.25 -19.55
C LYS A 599 6.97 -5.46 -20.03
N ILE A 600 7.96 -4.98 -19.27
CA ILE A 600 9.39 -5.08 -19.62
C ILE A 600 9.99 -6.40 -19.06
N GLY A 601 9.25 -7.12 -18.19
CA GLY A 601 9.73 -8.34 -17.54
C GLY A 601 10.80 -8.07 -16.47
N LEU A 602 10.77 -6.88 -15.86
CA LEU A 602 11.67 -6.48 -14.76
C LEU A 602 10.85 -6.20 -13.52
N ASP A 603 11.37 -6.46 -12.34
CA ASP A 603 10.78 -5.92 -11.12
C ASP A 603 10.98 -4.40 -11.00
N ILE A 604 10.34 -3.78 -10.00
CA ILE A 604 10.37 -2.33 -9.84
C ILE A 604 11.77 -1.81 -9.53
N ASP A 605 12.52 -2.53 -8.70
CA ASP A 605 13.87 -2.13 -8.29
C ASP A 605 14.84 -2.24 -9.50
N ASP A 606 14.70 -3.28 -10.34
CA ASP A 606 15.47 -3.43 -11.59
C ASP A 606 15.08 -2.41 -12.65
N LEU A 607 13.79 -2.08 -12.73
CA LEU A 607 13.32 -1.03 -13.61
C LEU A 607 13.98 0.31 -13.23
N GLU A 608 14.06 0.63 -11.93
CA GLU A 608 14.72 1.84 -11.44
C GLU A 608 16.22 1.83 -11.75
N LEU A 609 16.89 0.70 -11.55
CA LEU A 609 18.32 0.53 -11.90
C LEU A 609 18.56 0.74 -13.39
N LYS A 610 17.78 0.07 -14.25
CA LYS A 610 17.93 0.12 -15.70
C LYS A 610 17.71 1.51 -16.28
N PHE A 611 16.72 2.23 -15.78
CA PHE A 611 16.35 3.55 -16.26
C PHE A 611 16.94 4.71 -15.45
N SER A 612 17.89 4.43 -14.55
CA SER A 612 18.66 5.47 -13.86
C SER A 612 19.28 6.45 -14.81
N SER A 613 19.09 7.75 -14.55
CA SER A 613 19.64 8.82 -15.39
C SER A 613 21.16 8.87 -15.28
N ASN A 614 21.84 8.94 -16.41
CA ASN A 614 23.26 9.26 -16.46
C ASN A 614 23.53 10.77 -16.62
N PHE A 615 22.49 11.62 -16.67
CA PHE A 615 22.56 13.07 -16.89
C PHE A 615 23.32 13.52 -18.15
N GLY A 616 23.49 12.64 -19.10
CA GLY A 616 24.30 12.90 -20.30
C GLY A 616 25.81 12.84 -20.06
N LEU A 617 26.26 12.25 -18.95
CA LEU A 617 27.64 11.90 -18.73
C LEU A 617 28.05 10.77 -19.67
N ASP A 618 29.25 10.82 -20.20
CA ASP A 618 29.86 9.76 -21.02
C ASP A 618 30.41 8.61 -20.12
N SER A 619 31.00 7.61 -20.74
CA SER A 619 31.58 6.43 -20.03
C SER A 619 32.69 6.80 -19.05
N ARG A 620 33.33 7.96 -19.21
CA ARG A 620 34.36 8.48 -18.29
C ARG A 620 33.78 9.34 -17.17
N GLY A 621 32.46 9.54 -17.16
CA GLY A 621 31.77 10.42 -16.20
C GLY A 621 31.90 11.89 -16.54
N GLU A 622 32.13 12.23 -17.80
CA GLU A 622 32.28 13.60 -18.29
C GLU A 622 31.08 14.03 -19.13
N LYS A 623 30.70 15.30 -19.03
CA LYS A 623 29.68 15.93 -19.88
C LYS A 623 30.20 17.25 -20.38
N ILE A 624 30.37 17.38 -21.68
CA ILE A 624 30.70 18.66 -22.35
C ILE A 624 29.46 19.58 -22.23
N ILE A 625 29.67 20.76 -21.69
CA ILE A 625 28.65 21.79 -21.57
C ILE A 625 28.70 22.73 -22.78
N ASN A 626 29.89 23.17 -23.12
CA ASN A 626 30.23 23.96 -24.33
C ASN A 626 31.73 23.87 -24.58
N ASP A 627 32.26 24.65 -25.53
CA ASP A 627 33.69 24.64 -25.89
C ASP A 627 34.64 25.03 -24.72
N ASP A 628 34.12 25.72 -23.70
CA ASP A 628 34.90 26.23 -22.59
C ASP A 628 34.78 25.36 -21.34
N TYR A 629 33.66 24.59 -21.13
CA TYR A 629 33.35 23.97 -19.87
C TYR A 629 32.85 22.54 -20.00
N LYS A 630 33.24 21.66 -19.07
CA LYS A 630 32.70 20.32 -18.90
C LYS A 630 32.35 20.03 -17.45
N LEU A 631 31.41 19.13 -17.21
CA LEU A 631 31.16 18.52 -15.89
C LEU A 631 31.96 17.23 -15.77
N ILE A 632 32.45 16.94 -14.56
CA ILE A 632 33.19 15.72 -14.22
C ILE A 632 32.55 15.11 -12.96
N LEU A 633 32.20 13.81 -13.03
CA LEU A 633 31.76 13.00 -11.91
C LEU A 633 32.99 12.42 -11.19
N ASN A 634 33.22 12.86 -9.96
CA ASN A 634 34.34 12.39 -9.13
C ASN A 634 34.07 11.01 -8.50
N ALA A 635 35.13 10.44 -7.86
CA ALA A 635 35.02 9.18 -7.15
C ALA A 635 34.05 9.23 -5.96
N ASP A 636 33.92 10.37 -5.30
CA ASP A 636 32.98 10.64 -4.21
C ASP A 636 31.53 10.99 -4.67
N TYR A 637 31.23 10.77 -5.95
CA TYR A 637 29.99 11.15 -6.63
C TYR A 637 29.67 12.66 -6.66
N SER A 638 30.61 13.50 -6.28
CA SER A 638 30.47 14.95 -6.48
C SER A 638 30.61 15.32 -7.95
N ILE A 639 29.83 16.32 -8.39
CA ILE A 639 29.97 16.91 -9.73
C ILE A 639 30.75 18.20 -9.65
N LYS A 640 31.82 18.24 -10.42
CA LYS A 640 32.64 19.43 -10.56
C LYS A 640 32.56 20.04 -11.97
N LEU A 641 32.62 21.34 -12.03
CA LEU A 641 32.70 22.07 -13.28
C LEU A 641 34.19 22.33 -13.59
N PHE A 642 34.58 22.03 -14.82
CA PHE A 642 35.96 22.11 -15.26
C PHE A 642 36.07 23.09 -16.43
N ASP A 643 37.02 24.00 -16.35
CA ASP A 643 37.39 24.92 -17.44
C ASP A 643 38.37 24.22 -18.37
N ILE A 644 37.95 23.95 -19.60
CA ILE A 644 38.72 23.18 -20.58
C ILE A 644 39.96 23.97 -21.06
N LYS A 645 39.79 25.30 -21.31
CA LYS A 645 40.86 26.14 -21.83
C LYS A 645 42.01 26.34 -20.83
N ASN A 646 41.61 26.54 -19.55
CA ASN A 646 42.59 26.81 -18.50
C ASN A 646 43.01 25.54 -17.75
N ASN A 647 42.54 24.37 -18.16
CA ASN A 647 42.76 23.08 -17.53
C ASN A 647 42.61 23.10 -15.98
N LYS A 648 41.50 23.68 -15.51
CA LYS A 648 41.26 23.98 -14.09
C LYS A 648 39.89 23.66 -13.62
N GLU A 649 39.77 23.08 -12.43
CA GLU A 649 38.53 22.91 -11.73
C GLU A 649 37.98 24.26 -11.21
N LEU A 650 36.69 24.49 -11.37
CA LEU A 650 36.01 25.71 -10.93
C LEU A 650 35.18 25.43 -9.65
N LYS A 651 35.44 26.22 -8.61
CA LYS A 651 34.67 26.18 -7.36
C LYS A 651 33.24 26.73 -7.48
N THR A 652 33.05 27.66 -8.43
CA THR A 652 31.75 28.35 -8.66
C THR A 652 31.38 28.34 -10.12
N THR A 653 30.09 28.35 -10.40
CA THR A 653 29.56 28.44 -11.79
C THR A 653 29.82 29.84 -12.37
N PRO A 654 30.44 29.96 -13.55
CA PRO A 654 30.74 31.25 -14.17
C PRO A 654 29.48 32.08 -14.42
N LYS A 655 29.61 33.39 -14.22
CA LYS A 655 28.48 34.34 -14.38
C LYS A 655 28.04 34.50 -15.84
N ASN A 656 28.94 34.31 -16.78
CA ASN A 656 28.72 34.44 -18.21
C ASN A 656 28.03 33.23 -18.88
N LEU A 657 27.79 32.15 -18.19
CA LEU A 657 27.00 31.04 -18.73
C LEU A 657 25.52 31.42 -18.85
N GLU A 658 24.86 30.89 -19.86
CA GLU A 658 23.42 31.01 -20.03
C GLU A 658 22.65 30.46 -18.80
N GLU A 659 21.54 31.10 -18.45
CA GLU A 659 20.79 30.71 -17.26
C GLU A 659 20.23 29.28 -17.36
N SER A 660 19.84 28.84 -18.54
CA SER A 660 19.43 27.45 -18.82
C SER A 660 20.50 26.44 -18.44
N ILE A 661 21.76 26.71 -18.77
CA ILE A 661 22.91 25.86 -18.46
C ILE A 661 23.19 25.88 -16.92
N LYS A 662 23.10 27.06 -16.33
CA LYS A 662 23.28 27.18 -14.86
C LYS A 662 22.21 26.40 -14.10
N GLU A 663 20.97 26.42 -14.56
CA GLU A 663 19.89 25.59 -14.00
C GLU A 663 20.15 24.10 -14.17
N GLU A 664 20.64 23.68 -15.33
CA GLU A 664 21.00 22.28 -15.57
C GLU A 664 22.13 21.82 -14.63
N ILE A 665 23.17 22.60 -14.46
CA ILE A 665 24.28 22.30 -13.55
C ILE A 665 23.77 22.20 -12.10
N ARG A 666 22.93 23.16 -11.65
CA ARG A 666 22.32 23.13 -10.31
C ARG A 666 21.46 21.87 -10.13
N TYR A 667 20.69 21.53 -11.14
CA TYR A 667 19.84 20.34 -11.14
C TYR A 667 20.67 19.06 -11.01
N ILE A 668 21.70 18.88 -11.83
CA ILE A 668 22.57 17.68 -11.80
C ILE A 668 23.22 17.54 -10.41
N LYS A 669 23.81 18.64 -9.88
CA LYS A 669 24.45 18.66 -8.56
C LYS A 669 23.48 18.31 -7.42
N LYS A 670 22.21 18.66 -7.53
CA LYS A 670 21.18 18.36 -6.53
C LYS A 670 20.67 16.92 -6.61
N GLU A 671 20.50 16.41 -7.83
CA GLU A 671 19.84 15.11 -8.05
C GLU A 671 20.77 13.91 -7.88
N ILE A 672 22.07 14.04 -8.17
CA ILE A 672 23.02 12.92 -8.04
C ILE A 672 23.02 12.33 -6.63
N PRO A 673 23.14 13.08 -5.53
CA PRO A 673 23.08 12.50 -4.19
C PRO A 673 21.80 11.73 -3.89
N ASN A 674 20.65 12.20 -4.41
CA ASN A 674 19.36 11.52 -4.25
C ASN A 674 19.34 10.19 -5.00
N ILE A 675 19.88 10.16 -6.22
CA ILE A 675 19.98 8.93 -7.02
C ILE A 675 20.92 7.94 -6.35
N ILE A 676 22.08 8.38 -5.87
CA ILE A 676 23.04 7.52 -5.16
C ILE A 676 22.37 6.85 -3.96
N LYS A 677 21.63 7.62 -3.16
CA LYS A 677 20.91 7.08 -1.99
C LYS A 677 19.92 5.99 -2.39
N LYS A 678 19.15 6.20 -3.45
CA LYS A 678 18.17 5.22 -3.95
C LYS A 678 18.84 3.96 -4.51
N LEU A 679 19.88 4.14 -5.33
CA LEU A 679 20.64 3.03 -5.91
C LEU A 679 21.30 2.17 -4.83
N SER A 680 21.87 2.80 -3.80
CA SER A 680 22.43 2.08 -2.64
C SER A 680 21.37 1.24 -1.93
N LEU A 681 20.15 1.76 -1.78
CA LEU A 681 19.05 1.01 -1.18
C LEU A 681 18.64 -0.19 -2.05
N ASN A 682 18.50 -0.02 -3.37
CA ASN A 682 18.14 -1.11 -4.27
C ASN A 682 19.22 -2.19 -4.33
N LEU A 683 20.49 -1.80 -4.33
CA LEU A 683 21.61 -2.75 -4.26
C LEU A 683 21.67 -3.48 -2.91
N THR A 684 21.32 -2.81 -1.81
CA THR A 684 21.21 -3.46 -0.50
C THR A 684 20.10 -4.53 -0.50
N LYS A 685 18.96 -4.26 -1.11
CA LYS A 685 17.89 -5.26 -1.30
C LYS A 685 18.37 -6.42 -2.19
N SER A 686 19.05 -6.13 -3.30
CA SER A 686 19.62 -7.15 -4.19
C SER A 686 20.67 -8.03 -3.47
N LEU A 687 21.43 -7.44 -2.53
CA LEU A 687 22.33 -8.18 -1.67
C LEU A 687 21.57 -9.14 -0.74
N MET A 688 20.43 -8.73 -0.19
CA MET A 688 19.58 -9.56 0.69
C MET A 688 18.97 -10.76 -0.05
N GLN A 689 18.63 -10.62 -1.32
CA GLN A 689 17.82 -11.60 -2.11
C GLN A 689 18.64 -12.56 -2.98
N GLU A 690 19.97 -12.44 -3.06
CA GLU A 690 20.78 -13.16 -4.05
C GLU A 690 20.27 -12.97 -5.49
N LYS A 691 19.96 -11.74 -5.84
CA LYS A 691 19.39 -11.43 -7.15
C LYS A 691 20.42 -11.66 -8.26
N LYS A 692 20.08 -12.54 -9.22
CA LYS A 692 20.95 -12.88 -10.35
C LYS A 692 20.56 -12.08 -11.58
N TYR A 693 21.53 -11.35 -12.14
CA TYR A 693 21.39 -10.58 -13.37
C TYR A 693 22.05 -11.32 -14.53
N SER A 694 21.47 -11.31 -15.73
CA SER A 694 22.18 -11.75 -16.93
C SER A 694 23.38 -10.83 -17.19
N TYR A 695 24.44 -11.38 -17.80
CA TYR A 695 25.62 -10.55 -18.14
C TYR A 695 25.27 -9.35 -19.05
N SER A 696 24.29 -9.50 -19.96
CA SER A 696 23.82 -8.41 -20.81
C SER A 696 23.18 -7.28 -19.97
N PHE A 697 22.34 -7.59 -18.99
CA PHE A 697 21.78 -6.63 -18.06
C PHE A 697 22.88 -5.97 -17.21
N PHE A 698 23.78 -6.76 -16.66
CA PHE A 698 24.92 -6.27 -15.87
C PHE A 698 25.74 -5.25 -16.66
N LYS A 699 26.09 -5.58 -17.91
CA LYS A 699 26.85 -4.68 -18.80
C LYS A 699 26.08 -3.40 -19.11
N GLU A 700 24.80 -3.51 -19.47
CA GLU A 700 23.96 -2.36 -19.77
C GLU A 700 23.82 -1.38 -18.58
N VAL A 701 23.55 -1.92 -17.38
CA VAL A 701 23.19 -1.14 -16.20
C VAL A 701 24.42 -0.73 -15.42
N PHE A 702 25.32 -1.67 -15.11
CA PHE A 702 26.41 -1.45 -14.15
C PHE A 702 27.70 -1.02 -14.81
N ILE A 703 27.92 -1.32 -16.10
CA ILE A 703 29.16 -0.94 -16.79
C ILE A 703 28.96 0.29 -17.66
N ASN A 704 27.87 0.33 -18.48
CA ASN A 704 27.68 1.40 -19.43
C ASN A 704 27.09 2.70 -18.82
N ASN A 705 26.48 2.64 -17.64
CA ASN A 705 26.03 3.83 -16.93
C ASN A 705 27.17 4.37 -16.06
N PRO A 706 27.70 5.59 -16.28
CA PRO A 706 28.89 6.12 -15.57
C PRO A 706 28.71 6.27 -14.06
N ILE A 707 27.47 6.45 -13.58
CA ILE A 707 27.18 6.48 -12.14
C ILE A 707 27.25 5.05 -11.57
N MET A 708 26.59 4.10 -12.24
CA MET A 708 26.56 2.70 -11.80
C MET A 708 27.94 2.03 -11.96
N ASN A 709 28.72 2.45 -12.92
CA ASN A 709 30.10 1.98 -13.13
C ASN A 709 30.95 2.17 -11.88
N LYS A 710 30.80 3.33 -11.19
CA LYS A 710 31.50 3.60 -9.93
C LYS A 710 31.03 2.70 -8.78
N PHE A 711 29.76 2.30 -8.75
CA PHE A 711 29.28 1.29 -7.80
C PHE A 711 29.92 -0.07 -8.10
N SER A 712 29.84 -0.53 -9.35
CA SER A 712 30.33 -1.85 -9.74
C SER A 712 31.83 -2.03 -9.51
N SER A 713 32.64 -0.97 -9.64
CA SER A 713 34.08 -1.03 -9.41
C SER A 713 34.48 -1.16 -7.94
N SER A 714 33.64 -0.80 -6.98
CA SER A 714 33.89 -0.94 -5.54
C SER A 714 33.20 -2.14 -4.90
N LEU A 715 32.30 -2.82 -5.63
CA LEU A 715 31.53 -3.96 -5.12
C LEU A 715 32.10 -5.30 -5.61
N ILE A 716 31.88 -6.32 -4.81
CA ILE A 716 32.26 -7.69 -5.13
C ILE A 716 31.05 -8.43 -5.67
N TRP A 717 31.23 -9.16 -6.75
CA TRP A 717 30.20 -9.86 -7.49
C TRP A 717 30.48 -11.36 -7.53
N ASN A 718 29.43 -12.17 -7.50
CA ASN A 718 29.46 -13.60 -7.79
C ASN A 718 29.26 -13.81 -9.30
N LEU A 719 30.04 -14.70 -9.87
CA LEU A 719 29.90 -15.19 -11.25
C LEU A 719 29.29 -16.59 -11.24
N TYR A 720 28.29 -16.81 -12.06
CA TYR A 720 27.65 -18.11 -12.28
C TYR A 720 27.68 -18.48 -13.77
N ASP A 721 27.70 -19.78 -14.05
CA ASP A 721 27.53 -20.30 -15.39
C ASP A 721 26.06 -20.20 -15.88
N LYS A 722 25.79 -20.65 -17.11
CA LYS A 722 24.46 -20.70 -17.71
C LYS A 722 23.46 -21.56 -16.91
N ASP A 723 23.93 -22.55 -16.15
CA ASP A 723 23.12 -23.46 -15.34
C ASP A 723 22.99 -22.97 -13.89
N SER A 724 23.41 -21.71 -13.64
CA SER A 724 23.39 -21.03 -12.31
C SER A 724 24.32 -21.65 -11.26
N ASN A 725 25.36 -22.43 -11.67
CA ASN A 725 26.39 -22.90 -10.74
C ASN A 725 27.41 -21.79 -10.47
N PHE A 726 27.76 -21.61 -9.19
CA PHE A 726 28.78 -20.65 -8.79
C PHE A 726 30.16 -20.99 -9.37
N ILE A 727 30.83 -19.99 -9.94
CA ILE A 727 32.19 -20.13 -10.51
C ILE A 727 33.23 -19.48 -9.58
N THR A 728 33.10 -18.15 -9.34
CA THR A 728 34.04 -17.39 -8.55
C THR A 728 33.43 -16.05 -8.12
N THR A 729 34.13 -15.35 -7.23
CA THR A 729 33.87 -13.93 -6.97
C THR A 729 34.78 -13.06 -7.80
N PHE A 730 34.29 -11.88 -8.20
CA PHE A 730 35.07 -10.94 -9.00
C PHE A 730 34.74 -9.48 -8.69
N ARG A 731 35.62 -8.57 -9.11
CA ARG A 731 35.43 -7.12 -9.12
C ARG A 731 35.59 -6.60 -10.54
N TYR A 732 34.83 -5.57 -10.87
CA TYR A 732 35.04 -4.81 -12.12
C TYR A 732 36.14 -3.77 -11.89
N ALA A 733 37.23 -3.77 -12.67
CA ALA A 733 38.39 -2.89 -12.47
C ALA A 733 38.14 -1.44 -12.94
N GLY A 734 37.07 -1.16 -13.66
CA GLY A 734 36.72 0.17 -14.16
C GLY A 734 37.20 0.46 -15.60
N ASP A 735 38.03 -0.35 -16.15
CA ASP A 735 38.65 -0.23 -17.47
C ASP A 735 38.12 -1.22 -18.53
N GLY A 736 37.15 -2.05 -18.12
CA GLY A 736 36.59 -3.13 -18.96
C GLY A 736 37.04 -4.53 -18.56
N SER A 737 38.02 -4.66 -17.67
CA SER A 737 38.52 -5.91 -17.14
C SER A 737 37.82 -6.33 -15.82
N TYR A 738 37.91 -7.62 -15.51
CA TYR A 738 37.38 -8.21 -14.28
C TYR A 738 38.48 -9.00 -13.60
N THR A 739 38.61 -8.83 -12.28
CA THR A 739 39.65 -9.53 -11.50
C THR A 739 39.06 -10.29 -10.33
N ASN A 740 39.71 -11.41 -9.93
CA ASN A 740 39.38 -12.11 -8.69
C ASN A 740 40.12 -11.46 -7.48
N CYS A 741 40.00 -12.03 -6.29
CA CYS A 741 40.63 -11.49 -5.06
C CYS A 741 42.17 -11.58 -5.04
N GLU A 742 42.79 -12.19 -6.05
CA GLU A 742 44.25 -12.32 -6.25
C GLU A 742 44.74 -11.48 -7.44
N ASP A 743 43.87 -10.54 -7.93
CA ASP A 743 44.15 -9.71 -9.12
C ASP A 743 44.33 -10.48 -10.44
N GLU A 744 43.87 -11.73 -10.50
CA GLU A 744 43.89 -12.50 -11.73
C GLU A 744 42.68 -12.18 -12.60
N GLU A 745 42.89 -12.17 -13.93
CA GLU A 745 41.82 -11.87 -14.88
C GLU A 745 40.68 -12.92 -14.85
N VAL A 746 39.45 -12.45 -14.72
CA VAL A 746 38.23 -13.27 -14.80
C VAL A 746 37.52 -13.05 -16.14
N LYS A 747 37.31 -14.13 -16.90
CA LYS A 747 36.57 -14.07 -18.16
C LYS A 747 35.10 -14.39 -17.94
N ILE A 748 34.21 -13.53 -18.45
CA ILE A 748 32.77 -13.67 -18.30
C ILE A 748 32.13 -13.98 -19.68
N ASN A 749 31.40 -15.07 -19.77
CA ASN A 749 30.68 -15.47 -20.97
C ASN A 749 29.32 -14.72 -21.10
N ASN A 750 28.81 -14.62 -22.32
CA ASN A 750 27.56 -13.87 -22.59
C ASN A 750 26.32 -14.51 -21.95
N ASP A 751 26.35 -15.81 -21.67
CA ASP A 751 25.29 -16.58 -21.03
C ASP A 751 25.43 -16.73 -19.51
N SER A 752 26.40 -16.03 -18.91
CA SER A 752 26.65 -16.03 -17.48
C SER A 752 25.62 -15.19 -16.72
N PHE A 753 25.46 -15.56 -15.43
CA PHE A 753 24.71 -14.77 -14.46
C PHE A 753 25.62 -14.15 -13.39
N ILE A 754 25.21 -13.03 -12.86
CA ILE A 754 25.98 -12.23 -11.91
C ILE A 754 25.07 -11.79 -10.75
N SER A 755 25.52 -11.95 -9.50
CA SER A 755 24.86 -11.39 -8.32
C SER A 755 25.83 -10.63 -7.45
N LEU A 756 25.32 -9.78 -6.54
CA LEU A 756 26.17 -9.22 -5.49
C LEU A 756 26.63 -10.33 -4.56
N ALA A 757 27.92 -10.39 -4.24
CA ALA A 757 28.46 -11.39 -3.35
C ALA A 757 28.14 -11.04 -1.88
N SER A 758 27.73 -12.03 -1.08
CA SER A 758 27.47 -11.86 0.35
C SER A 758 28.57 -12.49 1.19
N PRO A 759 29.05 -11.85 2.24
CA PRO A 759 30.07 -12.42 3.12
C PRO A 759 29.67 -13.76 3.74
N ILE A 760 28.37 -14.05 3.88
CA ILE A 760 27.90 -15.36 4.40
C ILE A 760 28.31 -16.51 3.50
N GLU A 761 28.48 -16.27 2.21
CA GLU A 761 28.79 -17.25 1.17
C GLU A 761 30.31 -17.46 0.99
N MET A 762 31.13 -16.59 1.56
CA MET A 762 32.60 -16.60 1.43
C MET A 762 33.25 -17.17 2.68
N ASP A 763 34.40 -17.81 2.55
CA ASP A 763 35.27 -18.10 3.68
C ASP A 763 35.99 -16.86 4.19
N ASN A 764 36.57 -16.95 5.38
CA ASN A 764 37.20 -15.81 6.02
C ASN A 764 38.51 -15.34 5.29
N GLU A 765 39.19 -16.24 4.59
CA GLU A 765 40.39 -15.94 3.80
C GLU A 765 40.03 -15.10 2.57
N THR A 766 39.00 -15.50 1.83
CA THR A 766 38.47 -14.76 0.69
C THR A 766 37.99 -13.37 1.09
N ILE A 767 37.25 -13.25 2.23
CA ILE A 767 36.84 -11.95 2.74
C ILE A 767 38.04 -11.05 3.08
N TYR A 768 39.07 -11.62 3.70
CA TYR A 768 40.25 -10.88 4.03
C TYR A 768 41.00 -10.38 2.78
N LYS A 769 41.18 -11.24 1.76
CA LYS A 769 41.82 -10.87 0.49
C LYS A 769 41.04 -9.73 -0.21
N TRP A 770 39.73 -9.82 -0.28
CA TRP A 770 38.88 -8.76 -0.86
C TRP A 770 39.00 -7.43 -0.09
N ARG A 771 39.00 -7.46 1.23
CA ARG A 771 39.19 -6.23 2.04
C ARG A 771 40.53 -5.58 1.77
N LYS A 772 41.60 -6.40 1.73
CA LYS A 772 42.93 -5.93 1.43
C LYS A 772 43.00 -5.31 0.03
N GLN A 773 42.42 -5.96 -0.98
CA GLN A 773 42.42 -5.43 -2.35
C GLN A 773 41.67 -4.09 -2.42
N LEU A 774 40.49 -3.94 -1.75
CA LEU A 774 39.77 -2.67 -1.70
C LEU A 774 40.62 -1.56 -1.01
N GLU A 775 41.37 -1.89 0.03
CA GLU A 775 42.25 -0.97 0.71
C GLU A 775 43.43 -0.59 -0.20
N ASP A 776 44.08 -1.56 -0.84
CA ASP A 776 45.25 -1.36 -1.73
C ASP A 776 44.88 -0.46 -2.93
N TYR A 777 43.63 -0.53 -3.43
CA TYR A 777 43.12 0.32 -4.51
C TYR A 777 42.39 1.58 -4.02
N GLU A 778 42.39 1.88 -2.71
CA GLU A 778 41.69 3.03 -2.10
C GLU A 778 40.20 3.10 -2.44
N LEU A 779 39.52 1.94 -2.55
CA LEU A 779 38.12 1.86 -2.92
C LEU A 779 37.19 1.82 -1.69
N THR A 780 36.23 2.73 -1.64
CA THR A 780 35.20 2.77 -0.60
C THR A 780 33.89 2.20 -1.13
N GLN A 781 33.34 1.21 -0.44
CA GLN A 781 32.05 0.62 -0.78
C GLN A 781 30.89 1.55 -0.41
N THR A 782 29.93 1.71 -1.32
CA THR A 782 28.73 2.52 -1.12
C THR A 782 27.63 1.81 -0.32
N ILE A 783 27.75 0.50 -0.17
CA ILE A 783 26.89 -0.35 0.69
C ILE A 783 27.80 -1.19 1.60
N ASN A 784 27.28 -1.59 2.77
CA ASN A 784 28.06 -2.38 3.74
C ASN A 784 28.16 -3.85 3.33
N GLN A 785 28.78 -4.12 2.18
CA GLN A 785 28.90 -5.48 1.65
C GLN A 785 29.91 -6.32 2.45
N LEU A 786 31.13 -5.79 2.69
CA LEU A 786 32.18 -6.48 3.41
C LEU A 786 32.41 -5.88 4.83
N SER A 787 31.33 -5.85 5.62
CA SER A 787 31.42 -5.31 6.99
C SER A 787 32.46 -6.04 7.86
N ILE A 788 33.12 -5.29 8.79
CA ILE A 788 34.05 -5.85 9.77
C ILE A 788 33.36 -6.56 10.95
N ILE A 789 32.03 -6.48 11.03
CA ILE A 789 31.26 -7.09 12.10
C ILE A 789 31.35 -8.62 12.02
N LYS A 790 31.68 -9.25 13.15
CA LYS A 790 31.78 -10.70 13.24
C LYS A 790 30.47 -11.29 13.74
N LEU A 791 29.69 -11.88 12.83
CA LEU A 791 28.53 -12.70 13.17
C LEU A 791 28.86 -14.18 13.03
N ASP A 792 28.32 -15.00 13.93
CA ASP A 792 28.39 -16.44 13.78
C ASP A 792 27.44 -16.90 12.66
N LYS A 793 28.02 -17.12 11.47
CA LYS A 793 27.28 -17.53 10.27
C LYS A 793 26.54 -18.87 10.42
N ASN A 794 27.01 -19.73 11.32
CA ASN A 794 26.44 -21.07 11.55
C ASN A 794 25.31 -21.05 12.59
N ASN A 795 25.13 -19.94 13.32
CA ASN A 795 24.12 -19.82 14.38
C ASN A 795 23.46 -18.43 14.39
N LEU A 796 22.82 -18.07 13.30
CA LEU A 796 22.15 -16.77 13.16
C LEU A 796 20.98 -16.59 14.15
N GLU A 797 20.34 -17.68 14.60
CA GLU A 797 19.31 -17.61 15.64
C GLU A 797 19.84 -17.06 16.98
N ASN A 798 21.08 -17.40 17.32
CA ASN A 798 21.72 -16.85 18.52
C ASN A 798 22.06 -15.36 18.34
N GLU A 799 22.49 -14.98 17.13
CA GLU A 799 22.75 -13.57 16.79
C GLU A 799 21.45 -12.73 16.85
N ILE A 800 20.32 -13.27 16.37
CA ILE A 800 19.01 -12.63 16.51
C ILE A 800 18.66 -12.43 17.99
N LYS A 801 18.86 -13.46 18.85
CA LYS A 801 18.58 -13.36 20.28
C LYS A 801 19.37 -12.26 20.99
N LYS A 802 20.60 -12.00 20.60
CA LYS A 802 21.41 -10.89 21.13
C LYS A 802 20.79 -9.51 20.86
N LEU A 803 20.02 -9.37 19.79
CA LEU A 803 19.37 -8.12 19.39
C LEU A 803 17.95 -7.97 19.93
N GLN A 804 17.37 -9.01 20.56
CA GLN A 804 16.06 -8.90 21.19
C GLN A 804 16.11 -8.05 22.45
N ASN A 805 15.09 -7.20 22.65
CA ASN A 805 14.92 -6.34 23.82
C ASN A 805 16.08 -5.32 24.04
N ILE A 806 16.91 -5.05 23.02
CA ILE A 806 17.93 -4.01 23.10
C ILE A 806 17.25 -2.64 23.17
N GLU A 807 17.81 -1.74 23.96
CA GLU A 807 17.37 -0.36 24.08
C GLU A 807 18.10 0.53 23.06
N ILE A 808 17.33 1.18 22.21
CA ILE A 808 17.80 2.20 21.25
C ILE A 808 16.99 3.48 21.42
N SER A 809 17.45 4.62 20.90
CA SER A 809 16.61 5.81 20.90
C SER A 809 15.44 5.65 19.91
N TYR A 810 14.29 6.22 20.24
CA TYR A 810 13.15 6.24 19.33
C TYR A 810 13.48 6.89 17.98
N GLY A 811 14.30 7.94 18.01
CA GLY A 811 14.81 8.56 16.78
C GLY A 811 15.62 7.61 15.90
N THR A 812 16.44 6.73 16.51
CA THR A 812 17.21 5.68 15.79
C THR A 812 16.27 4.66 15.16
N PHE A 813 15.23 4.21 15.88
CA PHE A 813 14.21 3.32 15.37
C PHE A 813 13.49 3.91 14.13
N LYS A 814 13.03 5.16 14.24
CA LYS A 814 12.40 5.89 13.12
C LYS A 814 13.33 6.05 11.92
N ALA A 815 14.59 6.42 12.18
CA ALA A 815 15.59 6.62 11.13
C ALA A 815 15.91 5.32 10.39
N PHE A 816 15.95 4.18 11.09
CA PHE A 816 16.17 2.86 10.50
C PHE A 816 15.03 2.50 9.55
N GLY A 817 13.77 2.57 10.01
CA GLY A 817 12.60 2.30 9.15
C GLY A 817 12.56 3.19 7.91
N ALA A 818 12.82 4.49 8.07
CA ALA A 818 12.86 5.44 6.96
C ALA A 818 14.03 5.20 5.98
N ARG A 819 15.21 4.80 6.48
CA ARG A 819 16.41 4.55 5.65
C ARG A 819 16.18 3.38 4.70
N TYR A 820 15.57 2.30 5.17
CA TYR A 820 15.35 1.10 4.36
C TYR A 820 13.95 1.05 3.72
N SER A 821 13.23 2.18 3.73
CA SER A 821 11.89 2.32 3.12
C SER A 821 10.90 1.25 3.61
N MET A 822 10.99 0.92 4.91
CA MET A 822 10.10 -0.05 5.53
C MET A 822 8.70 0.53 5.72
N ASN A 823 7.69 -0.32 5.58
CA ASN A 823 6.30 0.08 5.75
C ASN A 823 5.97 0.25 7.25
N PRO A 824 5.62 1.45 7.70
CA PRO A 824 5.18 1.63 9.07
C PRO A 824 3.77 1.05 9.25
N SER A 825 3.54 0.44 10.41
CA SER A 825 2.21 0.08 10.86
C SER A 825 2.09 0.38 12.35
N TYR A 826 0.89 0.74 12.76
CA TYR A 826 0.58 1.10 14.14
C TYR A 826 -0.48 0.12 14.61
N LEU A 827 -0.15 -0.62 15.65
CA LEU A 827 -1.06 -1.54 16.32
C LEU A 827 -1.54 -0.88 17.63
N ASP A 828 -2.71 -1.28 18.09
CA ASP A 828 -3.25 -0.87 19.38
C ASP A 828 -3.26 0.66 19.60
N TYR A 829 -3.82 1.41 18.61
CA TYR A 829 -3.94 2.90 18.68
C TYR A 829 -2.61 3.65 18.83
N GLY A 830 -1.54 3.15 18.24
CA GLY A 830 -0.23 3.78 18.27
C GLY A 830 0.64 3.37 19.47
N ILE A 831 0.16 2.47 20.33
CA ILE A 831 0.96 1.96 21.45
C ILE A 831 2.07 1.02 20.96
N VAL A 832 1.81 0.26 19.90
CA VAL A 832 2.80 -0.60 19.25
C VAL A 832 3.09 -0.06 17.87
N GLU A 833 4.29 0.44 17.67
CA GLU A 833 4.76 0.88 16.37
C GLU A 833 5.65 -0.19 15.76
N THR A 834 5.44 -0.47 14.48
CA THR A 834 6.23 -1.45 13.75
C THR A 834 6.72 -0.91 12.42
N TYR A 835 7.87 -1.42 11.97
CA TYR A 835 8.32 -1.32 10.59
C TYR A 835 8.43 -2.71 9.98
N ASN A 836 7.91 -2.86 8.78
CA ASN A 836 7.90 -4.12 8.04
C ASN A 836 8.68 -3.95 6.74
N LEU A 837 9.53 -4.92 6.43
CA LEU A 837 10.21 -5.08 5.15
C LEU A 837 9.81 -6.44 4.59
N ASN A 838 9.20 -6.46 3.41
CA ASN A 838 8.87 -7.69 2.70
C ASN A 838 9.61 -7.70 1.36
N LEU A 839 10.25 -8.79 1.05
CA LEU A 839 10.95 -9.02 -0.21
C LEU A 839 10.06 -9.82 -1.17
N GLU A 840 10.36 -9.78 -2.45
CA GLU A 840 9.58 -10.47 -3.49
C GLU A 840 9.62 -12.00 -3.37
N ASN A 841 10.70 -12.55 -2.80
CA ASN A 841 10.83 -13.99 -2.54
C ASN A 841 10.02 -14.49 -1.33
N GLY A 842 9.29 -13.60 -0.64
CA GLY A 842 8.49 -13.90 0.53
C GLY A 842 9.24 -13.73 1.86
N ASP A 843 10.55 -13.51 1.87
CA ASP A 843 11.28 -13.20 3.10
C ASP A 843 10.82 -11.86 3.68
N GLY A 844 10.52 -11.86 4.97
CA GLY A 844 10.02 -10.70 5.68
C GLY A 844 10.78 -10.44 6.98
N PHE A 845 10.83 -9.17 7.35
CA PHE A 845 11.40 -8.68 8.60
C PHE A 845 10.45 -7.69 9.24
N LYS A 846 10.28 -7.82 10.54
CA LYS A 846 9.47 -6.92 11.36
C LYS A 846 10.27 -6.48 12.58
N ILE A 847 10.40 -5.18 12.76
CA ILE A 847 10.93 -4.57 13.98
C ILE A 847 9.81 -3.82 14.69
N THR A 848 9.65 -4.08 15.98
CA THR A 848 8.53 -3.60 16.78
C THR A 848 9.03 -2.94 18.04
N ILE A 849 8.36 -1.88 18.44
CA ILE A 849 8.53 -1.25 19.76
C ILE A 849 7.17 -1.08 20.44
N ASN A 850 7.16 -1.07 21.77
CA ASN A 850 6.04 -0.55 22.55
C ASN A 850 6.33 0.95 22.78
N ALA A 851 5.56 1.79 22.12
CA ALA A 851 5.64 3.25 22.25
C ALA A 851 4.31 3.75 22.81
N ASN A 852 4.33 4.46 23.92
CA ASN A 852 3.19 5.26 24.33
C ASN A 852 3.12 6.53 23.46
N ASN A 853 1.94 7.12 23.29
CA ASN A 853 1.71 8.29 22.42
C ASN A 853 2.61 9.52 22.66
N ASP A 854 3.39 9.56 23.74
CA ASP A 854 4.23 10.67 24.16
C ASP A 854 5.74 10.37 24.14
N VAL A 855 6.21 9.40 23.31
CA VAL A 855 7.64 9.06 23.21
C VAL A 855 8.38 10.17 22.45
N ASP A 856 9.33 10.85 23.09
CA ASP A 856 10.24 11.80 22.43
C ASP A 856 11.31 11.02 21.61
N TYR A 857 11.83 11.66 20.56
CA TYR A 857 12.92 11.11 19.72
C TYR A 857 14.16 10.69 20.50
N LYS A 858 14.38 11.23 21.69
CA LYS A 858 15.51 10.91 22.58
C LYS A 858 15.26 9.75 23.53
N ASP A 859 14.00 9.38 23.70
CA ASP A 859 13.60 8.33 24.64
C ASP A 859 14.16 6.97 24.19
N LYS A 860 14.51 6.14 25.17
CA LYS A 860 14.94 4.77 24.91
C LYS A 860 13.75 3.84 24.77
N VAL A 861 13.74 3.06 23.71
CA VAL A 861 12.73 2.06 23.42
C VAL A 861 13.34 0.68 23.28
N LYS A 862 12.67 -0.35 23.75
CA LYS A 862 13.08 -1.74 23.57
C LYS A 862 12.54 -2.26 22.24
N ILE A 863 13.42 -2.82 21.41
CA ILE A 863 13.05 -3.41 20.13
C ILE A 863 12.79 -4.90 20.26
N ASN A 864 11.80 -5.38 19.49
CA ASN A 864 11.60 -6.79 19.19
C ASN A 864 11.72 -6.98 17.68
N ILE A 865 12.47 -8.00 17.27
CA ILE A 865 12.68 -8.30 15.86
C ILE A 865 12.14 -9.68 15.51
N ASN A 866 11.57 -9.80 14.32
CA ASN A 866 11.07 -11.06 13.80
C ASN A 866 11.39 -11.19 12.31
N PHE A 867 11.90 -12.37 11.93
CA PHE A 867 12.08 -12.76 10.55
C PHE A 867 11.04 -13.82 10.21
N PHE A 868 10.42 -13.72 9.06
CA PHE A 868 9.37 -14.64 8.64
C PHE A 868 9.39 -14.86 7.13
N ASN A 869 8.93 -16.03 6.72
CA ASN A 869 8.58 -16.33 5.34
C ASN A 869 7.38 -17.30 5.40
N ASP A 870 6.30 -16.94 4.72
CA ASP A 870 5.03 -17.67 4.83
C ASP A 870 5.09 -19.09 4.23
N ASN A 871 6.05 -19.35 3.32
CA ASN A 871 6.10 -20.57 2.52
C ASN A 871 7.33 -21.47 2.76
N GLN A 872 8.37 -20.93 3.40
CA GLN A 872 9.65 -21.65 3.57
C GLN A 872 10.49 -21.06 4.71
N LYS A 873 11.64 -21.70 5.03
CA LYS A 873 12.62 -21.13 5.95
C LYS A 873 13.16 -19.81 5.38
N VAL A 874 13.23 -18.77 6.21
CA VAL A 874 13.84 -17.48 5.85
C VAL A 874 15.30 -17.68 5.44
N GLN A 875 15.72 -17.04 4.35
CA GLN A 875 17.08 -17.19 3.85
C GLN A 875 18.12 -16.61 4.81
N ASP A 876 19.16 -17.38 5.09
CA ASP A 876 20.25 -16.97 6.00
C ASP A 876 20.95 -15.69 5.51
N ARG A 877 21.05 -15.50 4.20
CA ARG A 877 21.59 -14.29 3.57
C ARG A 877 20.80 -13.03 3.92
N PHE A 878 19.47 -13.12 3.93
CA PHE A 878 18.58 -12.04 4.32
C PHE A 878 18.76 -11.67 5.80
N ILE A 879 18.74 -12.69 6.67
CA ILE A 879 18.97 -12.52 8.11
C ILE A 879 20.32 -11.88 8.37
N TYR A 880 21.39 -12.43 7.80
CA TYR A 880 22.75 -11.95 7.97
C TYR A 880 22.90 -10.49 7.57
N THR A 881 22.40 -10.13 6.39
CA THR A 881 22.51 -8.75 5.87
C THR A 881 21.79 -7.76 6.78
N LEU A 882 20.54 -8.06 7.21
CA LEU A 882 19.79 -7.18 8.11
C LEU A 882 20.43 -7.06 9.49
N LEU A 883 20.96 -8.12 10.06
CA LEU A 883 21.68 -8.05 11.34
C LEU A 883 22.88 -7.10 11.24
N ILE A 884 23.66 -7.18 10.17
CA ILE A 884 24.77 -6.25 9.93
C ILE A 884 24.29 -4.80 9.87
N LEU A 885 23.21 -4.53 9.14
CA LEU A 885 22.65 -3.18 9.02
C LEU A 885 22.14 -2.65 10.36
N MET A 886 21.47 -3.48 11.15
CA MET A 886 20.98 -3.11 12.48
C MET A 886 22.12 -2.80 13.44
N ILE A 887 23.14 -3.67 13.50
CA ILE A 887 24.31 -3.49 14.38
C ILE A 887 25.00 -2.16 14.04
N TRP A 888 25.14 -1.87 12.76
CA TRP A 888 25.77 -0.64 12.29
C TRP A 888 24.93 0.61 12.58
N ASP A 889 23.67 0.60 12.22
CA ASP A 889 22.79 1.76 12.37
C ASP A 889 22.43 2.06 13.84
N PHE A 890 22.35 1.02 14.67
CA PHE A 890 22.10 1.17 16.10
C PHE A 890 23.39 1.40 16.92
N ARG A 891 24.56 1.43 16.24
CA ARG A 891 25.89 1.63 16.86
C ARG A 891 26.23 0.58 17.92
N LEU A 892 25.92 -0.67 17.62
CA LEU A 892 26.11 -1.81 18.52
C LEU A 892 27.43 -2.57 18.22
N THR A 893 28.34 -1.99 17.46
CA THR A 893 29.60 -2.64 17.02
C THR A 893 30.41 -3.21 18.16
N ASP A 894 30.41 -2.55 19.34
CA ASP A 894 31.17 -3.01 20.51
C ASP A 894 30.58 -4.31 21.11
N MET A 895 29.36 -4.64 20.88
CA MET A 895 28.72 -5.91 21.31
C MET A 895 29.10 -7.09 20.41
N PHE A 896 29.61 -6.82 19.19
CA PHE A 896 29.89 -7.81 18.16
C PHE A 896 31.35 -7.73 17.62
N SER A 897 32.25 -7.01 18.33
CA SER A 897 33.65 -6.86 18.00
C SER A 897 34.53 -8.08 18.36
#